data_6462c2672c9ec888ae3b60f1b110bf4b
#
_entry.id   6462c2672c9ec888ae3b60f1b110bf4b
#
_cell.length_a   1.000
_cell.length_b   1.000
_cell.length_c   1.000
_cell.angle_alpha   90.00
_cell.angle_beta   90.00
_cell.angle_gamma   90.00
#
_symmetry.space_group_name_H-M   'P 1'
#
loop_
_entity.id
_entity.type
_entity.pdbx_description
1 polymer ?
#
loop_
_entity_poly.entity_id
_entity_poly.type
_entity_poly.pdbx_seq_one_letter_code
_entity_poly.pdbx_strand_id
1 'polypeptide(L)'
;MIPQSFIQELLDRTDVVEVVGAHVRLKKAGANYSGLCPFHGEKTPSFTVSPSKQFYHCFGCGAHGSAIGFLMEHLGLGYVEAIETLAQQQGLTVPKEREAKPVQALDERKSMLEAMAKAADFYRARLKDSDRAIHYLRKRGLEGRTAARFSLGYAPGGWHALEACFAEYRSPFLVQSGLLIERENPQDAADGESRHGQARERWDRFRDRIMFPIRNPRGQVIGFGGRVIDQGEPKYLNSPETPLFSKGRELYGLYEAREALRRENQVLVVEGYMDVVMLAQHGVDYAVATLGTATSLEHLSKLIKLVDRVVFCFDGDAAGRRAAWKALNTALPLAIDGKRFEFLFLPPEHDPDSFVRSEGAAGMAKALDRSEPLSACLMRELVQTHGENSAEDRSALLAAAIPLLTQLPLAALRMQLSRELADRVHIGMNEVNQLVQQHAAQRAKRQSLQQQSLGQRQVESGKRTGFQSKSSLYRSNAGVDGDALAPEASLRPSAYASSQAQVLAPRHQAISLIEKALVLLLRFPRLNLREPSSLQAFWPEILVEAMKLDGFSITDQGSDLAALSLHLDQVCAANPDRWTPWRKRLNRALAWVLLIDEQAARSEFEGALLQLADQSIRVAIDQLVQEGLTSADDRERYEALVAQRRAIRSGETTLT
;
A
#
# COMPACT_ATOMS: atom_id res chain seq x y z
N MET A 1 14.82 -11.28 -1.79
CA MET A 1 13.46 -11.85 -1.99
C MET A 1 13.34 -13.08 -1.11
N ILE A 2 12.17 -13.41 -0.56
CA ILE A 2 12.01 -14.63 0.27
C ILE A 2 11.90 -15.81 -0.68
N PRO A 3 12.72 -16.89 -0.53
CA PRO A 3 12.66 -18.04 -1.41
C PRO A 3 11.29 -18.70 -1.42
N GLN A 4 10.82 -19.09 -2.60
CA GLN A 4 9.52 -19.74 -2.77
C GLN A 4 9.44 -21.08 -2.02
N SER A 5 10.58 -21.80 -1.96
CA SER A 5 10.72 -23.06 -1.19
C SER A 5 10.46 -22.85 0.30
N PHE A 6 10.96 -21.76 0.87
CA PHE A 6 10.72 -21.44 2.27
C PHE A 6 9.24 -21.08 2.54
N ILE A 7 8.62 -20.34 1.63
CA ILE A 7 7.19 -20.00 1.75
C ILE A 7 6.35 -21.27 1.73
N GLN A 8 6.70 -22.22 0.87
CA GLN A 8 6.01 -23.51 0.82
C GLN A 8 6.23 -24.31 2.11
N GLU A 9 7.49 -24.42 2.59
CA GLU A 9 7.79 -25.07 3.87
C GLU A 9 7.04 -24.44 5.04
N LEU A 10 6.97 -23.12 5.08
CA LEU A 10 6.23 -22.39 6.11
C LEU A 10 4.74 -22.70 6.08
N LEU A 11 4.14 -22.73 4.88
CA LEU A 11 2.73 -23.08 4.73
C LEU A 11 2.45 -24.54 5.06
N ASP A 12 3.37 -25.45 4.74
CA ASP A 12 3.23 -26.88 5.05
C ASP A 12 3.30 -27.16 6.57
N ARG A 13 3.99 -26.30 7.33
CA ARG A 13 4.08 -26.38 8.80
C ARG A 13 3.00 -25.58 9.53
N THR A 14 2.30 -24.69 8.82
CA THR A 14 1.30 -23.80 9.41
C THR A 14 -0.08 -24.41 9.29
N ASP A 15 -0.78 -24.62 10.40
CA ASP A 15 -2.19 -24.99 10.38
C ASP A 15 -3.06 -23.73 10.24
N VAL A 16 -3.76 -23.62 9.10
CA VAL A 16 -4.68 -22.50 8.84
C VAL A 16 -5.79 -22.41 9.90
N VAL A 17 -6.19 -23.55 10.49
CA VAL A 17 -7.23 -23.57 11.53
C VAL A 17 -6.73 -22.89 12.81
N GLU A 18 -5.47 -23.10 13.20
CA GLU A 18 -4.86 -22.44 14.36
C GLU A 18 -4.71 -20.93 14.10
N VAL A 19 -4.19 -20.56 12.93
CA VAL A 19 -3.98 -19.15 12.57
C VAL A 19 -5.30 -18.39 12.53
N VAL A 20 -6.31 -18.93 11.90
CA VAL A 20 -7.64 -18.32 11.84
C VAL A 20 -8.33 -18.39 13.20
N GLY A 21 -8.22 -19.51 13.90
CA GLY A 21 -8.84 -19.74 15.21
C GLY A 21 -8.35 -18.79 16.31
N ALA A 22 -7.12 -18.27 16.18
CA ALA A 22 -6.60 -17.23 17.06
C ALA A 22 -7.38 -15.89 16.95
N HIS A 23 -8.13 -15.69 15.85
CA HIS A 23 -8.84 -14.44 15.54
C HIS A 23 -10.34 -14.62 15.36
N VAL A 24 -10.80 -15.82 15.00
CA VAL A 24 -12.20 -16.15 14.70
C VAL A 24 -12.64 -17.35 15.53
N ARG A 25 -13.82 -17.27 16.16
CA ARG A 25 -14.39 -18.41 16.86
C ARG A 25 -14.87 -19.46 15.86
N LEU A 26 -14.08 -20.51 15.70
CA LEU A 26 -14.39 -21.62 14.80
C LEU A 26 -15.08 -22.76 15.56
N LYS A 27 -16.10 -23.37 14.92
CA LYS A 27 -16.78 -24.59 15.36
C LYS A 27 -16.59 -25.69 14.32
N LYS A 28 -16.31 -26.91 14.76
CA LYS A 28 -16.15 -28.04 13.85
C LYS A 28 -17.48 -28.34 13.14
N ALA A 29 -17.44 -28.41 11.81
CA ALA A 29 -18.56 -28.68 10.94
C ALA A 29 -18.17 -29.76 9.92
N GLY A 30 -18.36 -31.02 10.29
CA GLY A 30 -17.91 -32.17 9.48
C GLY A 30 -16.37 -32.24 9.36
N ALA A 31 -15.85 -32.28 8.13
CA ALA A 31 -14.43 -32.28 7.84
C ALA A 31 -13.78 -30.87 7.93
N ASN A 32 -14.56 -29.82 8.01
CA ASN A 32 -14.13 -28.43 8.04
C ASN A 32 -14.48 -27.75 9.37
N TYR A 33 -14.05 -26.50 9.51
CA TYR A 33 -14.46 -25.61 10.58
C TYR A 33 -15.29 -24.45 10.01
N SER A 34 -16.29 -23.98 10.76
CA SER A 34 -17.17 -22.89 10.36
C SER A 34 -17.24 -21.82 11.44
N GLY A 35 -17.38 -20.56 11.07
CA GLY A 35 -17.50 -19.43 11.95
C GLY A 35 -18.15 -18.23 11.27
N LEU A 36 -18.32 -17.13 12.02
CA LEU A 36 -18.74 -15.86 11.44
C LEU A 36 -17.55 -15.25 10.68
N CYS A 37 -17.83 -14.69 9.52
CA CYS A 37 -16.79 -14.11 8.68
C CYS A 37 -16.16 -12.85 9.33
N PRO A 38 -14.82 -12.77 9.40
CA PRO A 38 -14.17 -11.59 9.93
C PRO A 38 -14.03 -10.46 8.92
N PHE A 39 -14.46 -10.67 7.65
CA PHE A 39 -14.30 -9.73 6.55
C PHE A 39 -15.60 -9.02 6.17
N HIS A 40 -16.77 -9.51 6.64
CA HIS A 40 -18.05 -8.86 6.47
C HIS A 40 -18.98 -9.15 7.65
N GLY A 41 -19.95 -8.28 7.89
CA GLY A 41 -20.93 -8.44 8.97
C GLY A 41 -21.99 -9.48 8.61
N GLU A 42 -22.12 -10.57 9.40
CA GLU A 42 -23.13 -11.59 9.21
C GLU A 42 -23.64 -12.14 10.55
N LYS A 43 -24.86 -12.68 10.54
CA LYS A 43 -25.47 -13.33 11.72
C LYS A 43 -25.43 -14.86 11.65
N THR A 44 -25.28 -15.42 10.46
CA THR A 44 -25.21 -16.86 10.20
C THR A 44 -23.83 -17.22 9.66
N PRO A 45 -23.19 -18.30 10.18
CA PRO A 45 -21.84 -18.66 9.76
C PRO A 45 -21.77 -19.02 8.28
N SER A 46 -21.05 -18.24 7.48
CA SER A 46 -20.74 -18.53 6.09
C SER A 46 -19.23 -18.69 5.82
N PHE A 47 -18.41 -18.48 6.84
CA PHE A 47 -16.96 -18.59 6.76
C PHE A 47 -16.52 -20.01 7.10
N THR A 48 -15.81 -20.67 6.20
CA THR A 48 -15.36 -22.05 6.32
C THR A 48 -13.85 -22.14 6.22
N VAL A 49 -13.21 -22.93 7.09
CA VAL A 49 -11.78 -23.22 7.10
C VAL A 49 -11.59 -24.71 6.88
N SER A 50 -10.83 -25.09 5.87
CA SER A 50 -10.55 -26.48 5.51
C SER A 50 -9.14 -26.89 5.98
N PRO A 51 -9.00 -27.76 6.98
CA PRO A 51 -7.71 -28.24 7.41
C PRO A 51 -7.01 -29.10 6.35
N SER A 52 -7.75 -29.85 5.56
CA SER A 52 -7.16 -30.70 4.51
C SER A 52 -6.64 -29.90 3.32
N LYS A 53 -7.26 -28.75 3.02
CA LYS A 53 -6.86 -27.86 1.92
C LYS A 53 -5.96 -26.71 2.36
N GLN A 54 -5.77 -26.52 3.68
CA GLN A 54 -5.05 -25.39 4.29
C GLN A 54 -5.53 -24.04 3.74
N PHE A 55 -6.86 -23.85 3.73
CA PHE A 55 -7.51 -22.77 3.01
C PHE A 55 -8.80 -22.35 3.71
N TYR A 56 -9.09 -21.04 3.73
CA TYR A 56 -10.37 -20.51 4.19
C TYR A 56 -11.19 -19.97 3.00
N HIS A 57 -12.50 -20.03 3.12
CA HIS A 57 -13.44 -19.47 2.14
C HIS A 57 -14.71 -19.00 2.83
N CYS A 58 -15.13 -17.78 2.52
CA CYS A 58 -16.42 -17.25 2.94
C CYS A 58 -17.42 -17.35 1.79
N PHE A 59 -18.52 -18.08 1.99
CA PHE A 59 -19.59 -18.22 1.01
C PHE A 59 -20.48 -16.97 0.92
N GLY A 60 -20.42 -16.05 1.90
CA GLY A 60 -21.15 -14.79 1.91
C GLY A 60 -20.48 -13.70 1.06
N CYS A 61 -19.21 -13.37 1.34
CA CYS A 61 -18.50 -12.28 0.66
C CYS A 61 -17.45 -12.74 -0.35
N GLY A 62 -17.19 -14.08 -0.47
CA GLY A 62 -16.20 -14.62 -1.39
C GLY A 62 -14.73 -14.46 -0.93
N ALA A 63 -14.46 -13.91 0.26
CA ALA A 63 -13.11 -13.82 0.80
C ALA A 63 -12.51 -15.22 0.97
N HIS A 64 -11.27 -15.42 0.51
CA HIS A 64 -10.64 -16.72 0.52
C HIS A 64 -9.12 -16.62 0.48
N GLY A 65 -8.42 -17.62 1.02
CA GLY A 65 -6.95 -17.62 0.99
C GLY A 65 -6.30 -18.63 1.93
N SER A 66 -4.95 -18.62 1.93
CA SER A 66 -4.09 -19.37 2.86
C SER A 66 -3.92 -18.63 4.18
N ALA A 67 -3.16 -19.20 5.13
CA ALA A 67 -2.79 -18.53 6.38
C ALA A 67 -2.10 -17.17 6.16
N ILE A 68 -1.22 -17.06 5.16
CA ILE A 68 -0.58 -15.78 4.79
C ILE A 68 -1.63 -14.78 4.32
N GLY A 69 -2.51 -15.19 3.41
CA GLY A 69 -3.59 -14.34 2.89
C GLY A 69 -4.52 -13.85 3.99
N PHE A 70 -4.83 -14.73 4.97
CA PHE A 70 -5.64 -14.37 6.13
C PHE A 70 -5.00 -13.25 6.96
N LEU A 71 -3.72 -13.38 7.30
CA LEU A 71 -3.01 -12.35 8.08
C LEU A 71 -2.90 -11.03 7.32
N MET A 72 -2.70 -11.08 6.01
CA MET A 72 -2.66 -9.88 5.17
C MET A 72 -4.01 -9.16 5.14
N GLU A 73 -5.11 -9.90 4.96
CA GLU A 73 -6.45 -9.33 4.82
C GLU A 73 -7.06 -8.96 6.17
N HIS A 74 -6.85 -9.80 7.19
CA HIS A 74 -7.45 -9.60 8.50
C HIS A 74 -6.68 -8.60 9.39
N LEU A 75 -5.33 -8.64 9.37
CA LEU A 75 -4.49 -7.75 10.16
C LEU A 75 -3.92 -6.57 9.37
N GLY A 76 -4.14 -6.50 8.06
CA GLY A 76 -3.58 -5.47 7.21
C GLY A 76 -2.05 -5.54 7.06
N LEU A 77 -1.45 -6.71 7.32
CA LEU A 77 0.00 -6.90 7.23
C LEU A 77 0.46 -6.90 5.77
N GLY A 78 1.68 -6.40 5.53
CA GLY A 78 2.36 -6.61 4.26
C GLY A 78 2.72 -8.10 4.06
N TYR A 79 2.94 -8.52 2.80
CA TYR A 79 3.25 -9.92 2.47
C TYR A 79 4.47 -10.46 3.23
N VAL A 80 5.54 -9.68 3.30
CA VAL A 80 6.75 -10.06 4.05
C VAL A 80 6.48 -10.14 5.55
N GLU A 81 5.72 -9.19 6.10
CA GLU A 81 5.36 -9.16 7.52
C GLU A 81 4.47 -10.35 7.92
N ALA A 82 3.54 -10.75 7.04
CA ALA A 82 2.70 -11.93 7.26
C ALA A 82 3.55 -13.22 7.29
N ILE A 83 4.52 -13.36 6.38
CA ILE A 83 5.46 -14.48 6.36
C ILE A 83 6.33 -14.48 7.61
N GLU A 84 6.89 -13.34 8.02
CA GLU A 84 7.72 -13.21 9.22
C GLU A 84 6.91 -13.56 10.49
N THR A 85 5.64 -13.16 10.53
CA THR A 85 4.74 -13.48 11.65
C THR A 85 4.50 -14.98 11.77
N LEU A 86 4.17 -15.65 10.67
CA LEU A 86 3.97 -17.10 10.66
C LEU A 86 5.26 -17.85 10.95
N ALA A 87 6.38 -17.42 10.37
CA ALA A 87 7.69 -18.03 10.63
C ALA A 87 8.06 -17.96 12.11
N GLN A 88 7.84 -16.82 12.75
CA GLN A 88 8.06 -16.65 14.19
C GLN A 88 7.17 -17.59 15.03
N GLN A 89 5.90 -17.75 14.66
CA GLN A 89 4.98 -18.67 15.33
C GLN A 89 5.43 -20.13 15.22
N GLN A 90 6.04 -20.49 14.10
CA GLN A 90 6.54 -21.86 13.82
C GLN A 90 8.00 -22.05 14.25
N GLY A 91 8.63 -21.06 14.89
CA GLY A 91 10.05 -21.13 15.28
C GLY A 91 11.02 -21.16 14.10
N LEU A 92 10.57 -20.74 12.92
CA LEU A 92 11.38 -20.73 11.70
C LEU A 92 12.01 -19.35 11.47
N THR A 93 13.23 -19.36 10.93
CA THR A 93 13.90 -18.13 10.50
C THR A 93 13.70 -17.95 8.99
N VAL A 94 13.15 -16.79 8.57
CA VAL A 94 12.93 -16.49 7.16
C VAL A 94 14.26 -16.34 6.43
N PRO A 95 14.63 -17.23 5.47
CA PRO A 95 15.85 -17.09 4.70
C PRO A 95 15.70 -15.91 3.74
N LYS A 96 16.60 -14.94 3.81
CA LYS A 96 16.70 -13.85 2.85
C LYS A 96 17.73 -14.22 1.81
N GLU A 97 17.31 -14.42 0.55
CA GLU A 97 18.27 -14.48 -0.57
C GLU A 97 19.09 -13.19 -0.60
N ARG A 98 20.37 -13.37 -0.67
CA ARG A 98 21.44 -12.41 -0.45
C ARG A 98 21.31 -11.09 -1.24
N GLU A 99 20.93 -10.00 -0.56
CA GLU A 99 21.92 -8.98 -0.27
C GLU A 99 22.23 -9.12 1.22
N ALA A 100 23.45 -9.36 1.55
CA ALA A 100 23.90 -9.61 2.92
C ALA A 100 23.70 -8.35 3.78
N LYS A 101 22.48 -8.18 4.34
CA LYS A 101 22.31 -7.41 5.57
C LYS A 101 22.43 -8.40 6.72
N PRO A 102 23.41 -8.24 7.60
CA PRO A 102 23.81 -9.25 8.56
C PRO A 102 22.71 -9.51 9.60
N VAL A 103 22.81 -10.65 10.28
CA VAL A 103 22.09 -11.02 11.52
C VAL A 103 22.01 -9.86 12.51
N GLN A 104 23.01 -9.00 12.53
CA GLN A 104 23.05 -7.71 13.27
C GLN A 104 21.84 -6.80 13.04
N ALA A 105 21.28 -6.68 11.82
CA ALA A 105 20.15 -5.78 11.55
C ALA A 105 18.81 -6.25 12.17
N LEU A 106 18.64 -7.58 12.38
CA LEU A 106 17.47 -8.13 13.07
C LEU A 106 17.60 -7.95 14.59
N ASP A 107 18.80 -8.15 15.13
CA ASP A 107 19.08 -7.93 16.54
C ASP A 107 19.02 -6.44 16.89
N GLU A 108 19.51 -5.56 16.01
CA GLU A 108 19.40 -4.10 16.13
C GLU A 108 17.93 -3.64 16.14
N ARG A 109 17.10 -4.17 15.22
CA ARG A 109 15.65 -3.86 15.19
C ARG A 109 14.95 -4.32 16.46
N LYS A 110 15.29 -5.50 16.98
CA LYS A 110 14.74 -6.04 18.24
C LYS A 110 15.16 -5.16 19.40
N SER A 111 16.43 -4.79 19.51
CA SER A 111 16.97 -3.92 20.54
C SER A 111 16.31 -2.52 20.51
N MET A 112 16.06 -1.96 19.31
CA MET A 112 15.33 -0.71 19.18
C MET A 112 13.88 -0.83 19.66
N LEU A 113 13.15 -1.93 19.35
CA LEU A 113 11.78 -2.14 19.78
C LEU A 113 11.71 -2.31 21.31
N GLU A 114 12.67 -3.01 21.93
CA GLU A 114 12.78 -3.16 23.38
C GLU A 114 13.06 -1.80 24.04
N ALA A 115 13.93 -0.98 23.44
CA ALA A 115 14.19 0.38 23.92
C ALA A 115 12.93 1.26 23.84
N MET A 116 12.17 1.19 22.74
CA MET A 116 10.92 1.94 22.60
C MET A 116 9.86 1.51 23.62
N ALA A 117 9.71 0.20 23.87
CA ALA A 117 8.80 -0.32 24.89
C ALA A 117 9.20 0.16 26.28
N LYS A 118 10.49 0.09 26.64
CA LYS A 118 11.03 0.53 27.92
C LYS A 118 10.85 2.05 28.15
N ALA A 119 11.07 2.86 27.10
CA ALA A 119 10.79 4.29 27.13
C ALA A 119 9.30 4.59 27.34
N ALA A 120 8.40 3.83 26.68
CA ALA A 120 6.96 3.98 26.85
C ALA A 120 6.52 3.67 28.27
N ASP A 121 7.04 2.60 28.87
CA ASP A 121 6.76 2.24 30.27
C ASP A 121 7.30 3.30 31.25
N PHE A 122 8.49 3.83 30.99
CA PHE A 122 9.04 4.93 31.77
C PHE A 122 8.16 6.17 31.70
N TYR A 123 7.78 6.65 30.51
CA TYR A 123 6.94 7.83 30.37
C TYR A 123 5.56 7.62 31.00
N ARG A 124 5.00 6.41 30.90
CA ARG A 124 3.73 6.06 31.55
C ARG A 124 3.83 6.10 33.10
N ALA A 125 4.94 5.64 33.67
CA ALA A 125 5.20 5.76 35.10
C ALA A 125 5.33 7.23 35.51
N ARG A 126 6.12 8.03 34.78
CA ARG A 126 6.30 9.47 35.04
C ARG A 126 5.01 10.28 34.94
N LEU A 127 4.07 9.88 34.07
CA LEU A 127 2.75 10.51 34.03
C LEU A 127 1.99 10.34 35.37
N LYS A 128 2.05 9.15 35.98
CA LYS A 128 1.37 8.88 37.26
C LYS A 128 1.94 9.69 38.41
N ASP A 129 3.23 10.03 38.33
CA ASP A 129 3.97 10.78 39.36
C ASP A 129 3.93 12.30 39.12
N SER A 130 3.32 12.79 38.04
CA SER A 130 3.30 14.21 37.69
C SER A 130 1.91 14.81 37.85
N ASP A 131 1.64 15.47 38.98
CA ASP A 131 0.37 16.19 39.19
C ASP A 131 0.12 17.26 38.13
N ARG A 132 1.17 17.94 37.65
CA ARG A 132 1.06 18.94 36.58
C ARG A 132 0.58 18.34 35.26
N ALA A 133 1.14 17.20 34.85
CA ALA A 133 0.73 16.51 33.63
C ALA A 133 -0.70 15.94 33.75
N ILE A 134 -1.04 15.37 34.89
CA ILE A 134 -2.39 14.89 35.20
C ILE A 134 -3.40 16.04 35.18
N HIS A 135 -3.08 17.17 35.84
CA HIS A 135 -3.94 18.35 35.85
C HIS A 135 -4.19 18.90 34.44
N TYR A 136 -3.13 18.96 33.62
CA TYR A 136 -3.23 19.38 32.24
C TYR A 136 -4.19 18.50 31.44
N LEU A 137 -4.06 17.17 31.52
CA LEU A 137 -4.95 16.21 30.82
C LEU A 137 -6.39 16.30 31.31
N ARG A 138 -6.60 16.44 32.65
CA ARG A 138 -7.94 16.65 33.25
C ARG A 138 -8.57 17.97 32.78
N LYS A 139 -7.80 19.05 32.74
CA LYS A 139 -8.27 20.34 32.20
C LYS A 139 -8.71 20.24 30.74
N ARG A 140 -8.08 19.36 29.97
CA ARG A 140 -8.48 18.99 28.60
C ARG A 140 -9.70 18.05 28.54
N GLY A 141 -10.24 17.63 29.68
CA GLY A 141 -11.38 16.74 29.75
C GLY A 141 -11.03 15.26 29.57
N LEU A 142 -9.72 14.88 29.59
CA LEU A 142 -9.31 13.51 29.37
C LEU A 142 -9.44 12.66 30.64
N GLU A 143 -10.08 11.50 30.51
CA GLU A 143 -10.24 10.52 31.57
C GLU A 143 -9.04 9.57 31.69
N GLY A 144 -8.76 9.11 32.91
CA GLY A 144 -7.66 8.19 33.18
C GLY A 144 -7.76 6.86 32.42
N ARG A 145 -8.97 6.32 32.23
CA ARG A 145 -9.19 5.09 31.44
C ARG A 145 -8.78 5.25 29.99
N THR A 146 -9.07 6.40 29.40
CA THR A 146 -8.70 6.71 28.01
C THR A 146 -7.18 6.92 27.89
N ALA A 147 -6.58 7.66 28.83
CA ALA A 147 -5.12 7.80 28.91
C ALA A 147 -4.41 6.44 29.02
N ALA A 148 -4.96 5.50 29.82
CA ALA A 148 -4.44 4.16 29.96
C ALA A 148 -4.60 3.33 28.66
N ARG A 149 -5.76 3.41 27.99
CA ARG A 149 -6.02 2.74 26.69
C ARG A 149 -5.00 3.13 25.63
N PHE A 150 -4.69 4.42 25.50
CA PHE A 150 -3.69 4.93 24.57
C PHE A 150 -2.26 4.91 25.12
N SER A 151 -2.06 4.40 26.36
CA SER A 151 -0.78 4.35 27.06
C SER A 151 -0.04 5.69 27.08
N LEU A 152 -0.78 6.78 27.32
CA LEU A 152 -0.20 8.11 27.40
C LEU A 152 0.86 8.18 28.50
N GLY A 153 1.88 9.00 28.30
CA GLY A 153 2.98 9.20 29.21
C GLY A 153 3.33 10.67 29.40
N TYR A 154 4.36 10.91 30.20
CA TYR A 154 4.96 12.21 30.40
C TYR A 154 6.47 12.10 30.32
N ALA A 155 7.10 12.89 29.47
CA ALA A 155 8.54 13.07 29.42
C ALA A 155 8.93 14.22 30.36
N PRO A 156 9.72 13.96 31.42
CA PRO A 156 10.17 15.01 32.35
C PRO A 156 11.00 16.09 31.66
N GLY A 157 11.12 17.27 32.26
CA GLY A 157 11.84 18.42 31.70
C GLY A 157 13.37 18.31 31.70
N GLY A 158 13.95 17.26 32.29
CA GLY A 158 15.40 17.03 32.35
C GLY A 158 16.00 16.65 30.98
N TRP A 159 17.27 16.95 30.80
CA TRP A 159 18.01 16.65 29.58
C TRP A 159 18.35 15.16 29.40
N HIS A 160 18.41 14.42 30.52
CA HIS A 160 18.84 13.02 30.60
C HIS A 160 17.87 12.18 31.47
N ALA A 161 16.56 12.47 31.41
CA ALA A 161 15.57 11.77 32.21
C ALA A 161 15.50 10.26 31.89
N LEU A 162 15.73 9.87 30.64
CA LEU A 162 15.76 8.49 30.20
C LEU A 162 16.97 7.70 30.73
N GLU A 163 18.02 8.36 31.23
CA GLU A 163 19.16 7.69 31.88
C GLU A 163 18.71 6.85 33.08
N ALA A 164 17.64 7.25 33.77
CA ALA A 164 17.04 6.49 34.84
C ALA A 164 16.52 5.11 34.45
N CYS A 165 16.23 4.89 33.16
CA CYS A 165 15.71 3.60 32.68
C CYS A 165 16.67 2.85 31.74
N PHE A 166 17.76 3.46 31.28
CA PHE A 166 18.73 2.82 30.38
C PHE A 166 20.11 2.76 31.01
N ALA A 167 20.57 1.55 31.34
CA ALA A 167 21.94 1.35 31.87
C ALA A 167 23.01 1.82 30.86
N GLU A 168 22.74 1.60 29.55
CA GLU A 168 23.59 2.06 28.46
C GLU A 168 22.95 3.27 27.75
N TYR A 169 22.78 4.38 28.48
CA TYR A 169 22.15 5.59 27.94
C TYR A 169 22.88 6.14 26.70
N ARG A 170 24.19 5.89 26.57
CA ARG A 170 24.99 6.30 25.42
C ARG A 170 24.97 5.32 24.25
N SER A 171 24.08 4.31 24.28
CA SER A 171 23.97 3.34 23.18
C SER A 171 23.54 4.01 21.87
N PRO A 172 24.17 3.68 20.73
CA PRO A 172 23.77 4.17 19.40
C PRO A 172 22.30 3.84 19.06
N PHE A 173 21.77 2.75 19.59
CA PHE A 173 20.39 2.33 19.34
C PHE A 173 19.35 3.34 19.87
N LEU A 174 19.66 4.08 20.94
CA LEU A 174 18.78 5.11 21.46
C LEU A 174 18.71 6.35 20.55
N VAL A 175 19.81 6.66 19.87
CA VAL A 175 19.84 7.70 18.82
C VAL A 175 19.11 7.22 17.57
N GLN A 176 19.40 6.00 17.11
CA GLN A 176 18.78 5.42 15.92
C GLN A 176 17.25 5.21 16.08
N SER A 177 16.78 4.92 17.29
CA SER A 177 15.35 4.85 17.62
C SER A 177 14.68 6.23 17.74
N GLY A 178 15.45 7.32 17.70
CA GLY A 178 14.94 8.68 17.84
C GLY A 178 14.54 9.08 19.27
N LEU A 179 14.96 8.34 20.28
CA LEU A 179 14.79 8.69 21.70
C LEU A 179 15.76 9.77 22.16
N LEU A 180 16.99 9.74 21.63
CA LEU A 180 18.02 10.72 21.91
C LEU A 180 18.37 11.55 20.68
N ILE A 181 18.91 12.74 20.92
CA ILE A 181 19.53 13.61 19.94
C ILE A 181 21.04 13.62 20.21
N GLU A 182 21.83 13.55 19.15
CA GLU A 182 23.28 13.70 19.18
C GLU A 182 23.67 15.05 18.53
N ARG A 183 24.53 15.81 19.17
CA ARG A 183 25.04 17.09 18.63
C ARG A 183 26.18 16.78 17.67
N GLU A 184 26.07 17.27 16.44
CA GLU A 184 27.23 17.46 15.57
C GLU A 184 27.94 18.73 16.04
N ASN A 185 29.18 18.60 16.49
CA ASN A 185 29.98 19.75 16.86
C ASN A 185 30.36 20.49 15.56
N PRO A 186 29.99 21.75 15.38
CA PRO A 186 30.34 22.49 14.15
C PRO A 186 31.85 22.59 13.89
N GLN A 187 32.68 22.41 14.92
CA GLN A 187 34.15 22.44 14.84
C GLN A 187 34.74 21.15 14.26
N ASP A 188 34.03 19.98 14.38
CA ASP A 188 34.51 18.72 13.81
C ASP A 188 34.33 18.67 12.27
N ALA A 189 33.49 19.54 11.73
CA ALA A 189 33.28 19.68 10.28
C ALA A 189 34.34 20.56 9.59
N ALA A 190 35.06 21.41 10.36
CA ALA A 190 36.05 22.33 9.81
C ALA A 190 37.47 21.76 9.76
N ASP A 191 37.79 20.81 10.64
CA ASP A 191 39.18 20.35 10.82
C ASP A 191 39.53 19.03 10.14
N GLY A 192 38.58 18.35 9.49
CA GLY A 192 38.84 17.12 8.72
C GLY A 192 39.47 15.95 9.50
N GLU A 193 39.76 16.13 10.76
CA GLU A 193 40.33 15.13 11.67
C GLU A 193 39.34 14.79 12.76
N SER A 194 38.67 13.65 12.59
CA SER A 194 37.89 13.04 13.67
C SER A 194 38.79 12.80 14.87
N ARG A 195 38.73 13.67 15.88
CA ARG A 195 39.36 13.40 17.18
C ARG A 195 38.67 12.18 17.79
N HIS A 196 39.24 11.03 17.54
CA HIS A 196 38.88 9.77 18.16
C HIS A 196 39.03 9.89 19.67
N GLY A 197 37.93 10.07 20.40
CA GLY A 197 37.95 10.02 21.87
C GLY A 197 37.03 10.97 22.63
N GLN A 198 36.47 12.04 22.05
CA GLN A 198 35.45 12.83 22.74
C GLN A 198 34.07 12.23 22.53
N ALA A 199 33.43 11.75 23.59
CA ALA A 199 32.09 11.23 23.57
C ALA A 199 31.12 12.34 23.12
N ARG A 200 30.46 12.15 21.98
CA ARG A 200 29.41 13.05 21.47
C ARG A 200 28.33 13.24 22.53
N GLU A 201 27.97 14.49 22.76
CA GLU A 201 26.96 14.82 23.78
C GLU A 201 25.58 14.39 23.27
N ARG A 202 24.87 13.58 24.09
CA ARG A 202 23.55 13.04 23.79
C ARG A 202 22.58 13.47 24.86
N TRP A 203 21.36 13.83 24.46
CA TRP A 203 20.28 14.19 25.37
C TRP A 203 18.93 13.69 24.89
N ASP A 204 17.96 13.65 25.81
CA ASP A 204 16.58 13.23 25.55
C ASP A 204 15.95 14.13 24.48
N ARG A 205 15.34 13.49 23.45
CA ARG A 205 14.60 14.20 22.42
C ARG A 205 13.34 14.85 22.95
N PHE A 206 12.63 14.15 23.81
CA PHE A 206 11.36 14.60 24.36
C PHE A 206 11.57 15.09 25.79
N ARG A 207 11.20 16.34 26.05
CA ARG A 207 11.35 16.99 27.34
C ARG A 207 10.13 17.85 27.63
N ASP A 208 9.59 17.76 28.84
CA ASP A 208 8.41 18.47 29.32
C ASP A 208 7.20 18.34 28.37
N ARG A 209 6.85 17.08 28.00
CA ARG A 209 5.80 16.81 27.02
C ARG A 209 4.92 15.66 27.48
N ILE A 210 3.62 15.78 27.16
CA ILE A 210 2.72 14.61 27.14
C ILE A 210 3.11 13.75 25.96
N MET A 211 3.29 12.45 26.22
CA MET A 211 3.77 11.48 25.27
C MET A 211 2.62 10.60 24.73
N PHE A 212 2.56 10.49 23.41
CA PHE A 212 1.62 9.69 22.65
C PHE A 212 2.39 8.56 21.96
N PRO A 213 2.39 7.33 22.48
CA PRO A 213 3.06 6.21 21.82
C PRO A 213 2.39 5.87 20.50
N ILE A 214 3.20 5.78 19.45
CA ILE A 214 2.75 5.37 18.10
C ILE A 214 3.03 3.88 17.98
N ARG A 215 2.02 3.10 17.61
CA ARG A 215 2.09 1.64 17.54
C ARG A 215 1.93 1.12 16.13
N ASN A 216 2.69 0.06 15.85
CA ASN A 216 2.48 -0.72 14.63
C ASN A 216 1.24 -1.64 14.76
N PRO A 217 0.80 -2.33 13.68
CA PRO A 217 -0.34 -3.25 13.74
C PRO A 217 -0.20 -4.40 14.77
N ARG A 218 1.02 -4.71 15.21
CA ARG A 218 1.30 -5.71 16.27
C ARG A 218 1.19 -5.13 17.69
N GLY A 219 0.91 -3.84 17.84
CA GLY A 219 0.82 -3.16 19.13
C GLY A 219 2.18 -2.73 19.71
N GLN A 220 3.29 -2.97 19.01
CA GLN A 220 4.61 -2.56 19.46
C GLN A 220 4.80 -1.06 19.24
N VAL A 221 5.41 -0.38 20.21
CA VAL A 221 5.72 1.05 20.11
C VAL A 221 6.89 1.22 19.14
N ILE A 222 6.70 2.06 18.13
CA ILE A 222 7.67 2.33 17.04
C ILE A 222 8.10 3.79 16.99
N GLY A 223 7.41 4.68 17.71
CA GLY A 223 7.68 6.11 17.75
C GLY A 223 6.82 6.78 18.81
N PHE A 224 7.00 8.08 18.93
CA PHE A 224 6.24 8.93 19.84
C PHE A 224 5.87 10.26 19.18
N GLY A 225 4.69 10.76 19.55
CA GLY A 225 4.35 12.19 19.48
C GLY A 225 4.50 12.80 20.87
N GLY A 226 5.01 14.02 20.96
CA GLY A 226 5.15 14.73 22.23
C GLY A 226 4.50 16.10 22.16
N ARG A 227 3.53 16.41 23.03
CA ARG A 227 2.87 17.71 23.12
C ARG A 227 3.34 18.49 24.33
N VAL A 228 3.74 19.74 24.17
CA VAL A 228 4.07 20.62 25.32
C VAL A 228 2.86 20.83 26.23
N ILE A 229 3.11 20.97 27.54
CA ILE A 229 2.04 21.18 28.52
C ILE A 229 1.59 22.65 28.50
N ASP A 230 2.51 23.59 28.62
CA ASP A 230 2.22 25.03 28.71
C ASP A 230 2.78 25.78 27.51
N GLN A 231 4.05 26.21 27.60
CA GLN A 231 4.76 26.96 26.58
C GLN A 231 5.96 26.16 26.06
N GLY A 232 6.24 26.29 24.80
CA GLY A 232 7.37 25.64 24.14
C GLY A 232 7.09 25.35 22.67
N GLU A 233 8.13 25.47 21.86
CA GLU A 233 8.08 25.15 20.43
C GLU A 233 8.95 23.93 20.10
N PRO A 234 8.53 23.13 19.14
CA PRO A 234 7.20 23.13 18.50
C PRO A 234 6.11 22.58 19.45
N LYS A 235 4.85 23.05 19.28
CA LYS A 235 3.68 22.57 20.06
C LYS A 235 3.58 21.04 20.05
N TYR A 236 3.79 20.42 18.90
CA TYR A 236 3.91 18.97 18.73
C TYR A 236 5.27 18.62 18.15
N LEU A 237 5.93 17.65 18.75
CA LEU A 237 7.20 17.08 18.29
C LEU A 237 7.03 15.58 18.06
N ASN A 238 7.39 15.11 16.87
CA ASN A 238 7.32 13.69 16.51
C ASN A 238 8.70 13.04 16.52
N SER A 239 8.73 11.72 16.67
CA SER A 239 9.92 10.93 16.36
C SER A 239 10.41 11.27 14.95
N PRO A 240 11.72 11.26 14.70
CA PRO A 240 12.27 11.39 13.36
C PRO A 240 11.93 10.15 12.52
N GLU A 241 12.24 10.16 11.24
CA GLU A 241 12.28 8.94 10.43
C GLU A 241 13.34 7.99 11.01
N THR A 242 12.96 6.74 11.26
CA THR A 242 13.84 5.72 11.84
C THR A 242 13.64 4.38 11.13
N PRO A 243 14.51 3.38 11.34
CA PRO A 243 14.28 2.03 10.81
C PRO A 243 12.98 1.38 11.30
N LEU A 244 12.39 1.87 12.42
CA LEU A 244 11.13 1.40 12.97
C LEU A 244 9.93 2.21 12.51
N PHE A 245 10.09 3.51 12.23
CA PHE A 245 9.02 4.48 12.12
C PHE A 245 9.17 5.39 10.90
N SER A 246 8.10 5.49 10.10
CA SER A 246 7.99 6.42 8.99
C SER A 246 6.66 7.16 9.06
N LYS A 247 6.71 8.50 9.11
CA LYS A 247 5.51 9.36 9.19
C LYS A 247 4.57 9.20 7.99
N GLY A 248 5.14 8.94 6.81
CA GLY A 248 4.37 8.75 5.58
C GLY A 248 3.67 7.39 5.50
N ARG A 249 3.96 6.47 6.41
CA ARG A 249 3.43 5.10 6.40
C ARG A 249 2.58 4.76 7.62
N GLU A 250 2.83 5.39 8.76
CA GLU A 250 2.18 5.05 10.02
C GLU A 250 1.07 6.05 10.37
N LEU A 251 0.03 5.57 11.02
CA LEU A 251 -1.11 6.36 11.50
C LEU A 251 -1.24 6.17 13.01
N TYR A 252 -1.45 7.27 13.72
CA TYR A 252 -1.74 7.21 15.15
C TYR A 252 -3.14 6.66 15.41
N GLY A 253 -3.28 5.84 16.43
CA GLY A 253 -4.57 5.26 16.82
C GLY A 253 -5.01 4.05 15.99
N LEU A 254 -4.29 3.67 14.93
CA LEU A 254 -4.70 2.57 14.06
C LEU A 254 -4.75 1.22 14.78
N TYR A 255 -3.82 0.98 15.72
CA TYR A 255 -3.82 -0.23 16.53
C TYR A 255 -5.02 -0.23 17.50
N GLU A 256 -5.28 0.89 18.16
CA GLU A 256 -6.37 1.08 19.13
C GLU A 256 -7.75 1.02 18.46
N ALA A 257 -7.84 1.47 17.21
CA ALA A 257 -9.09 1.53 16.42
C ALA A 257 -9.46 0.20 15.74
N ARG A 258 -8.54 -0.77 15.62
CA ARG A 258 -8.68 -1.95 14.75
C ARG A 258 -9.98 -2.75 14.92
N GLU A 259 -10.50 -2.88 16.15
CA GLU A 259 -11.75 -3.60 16.41
C GLU A 259 -12.97 -2.79 15.95
N ALA A 260 -12.94 -1.48 16.22
CA ALA A 260 -13.99 -0.57 15.79
C ALA A 260 -14.03 -0.43 14.26
N LEU A 261 -12.87 -0.37 13.59
CA LEU A 261 -12.77 -0.33 12.12
C LEU A 261 -13.48 -1.53 11.48
N ARG A 262 -13.33 -2.73 12.06
CA ARG A 262 -14.00 -3.93 11.55
C ARG A 262 -15.50 -3.91 11.78
N ARG A 263 -15.93 -3.45 12.96
CA ARG A 263 -17.33 -3.40 13.34
C ARG A 263 -18.10 -2.38 12.52
N GLU A 264 -17.52 -1.18 12.35
CA GLU A 264 -18.15 -0.04 11.68
C GLU A 264 -17.90 -0.01 10.17
N ASN A 265 -16.92 -0.77 9.67
CA ASN A 265 -16.45 -0.78 8.29
C ASN A 265 -16.15 0.63 7.75
N GLN A 266 -15.73 1.53 8.63
CA GLN A 266 -15.37 2.91 8.32
C GLN A 266 -14.22 3.39 9.19
N VAL A 267 -13.52 4.43 8.71
CA VAL A 267 -12.47 5.12 9.45
C VAL A 267 -12.66 6.62 9.35
N LEU A 268 -12.45 7.32 10.47
CA LEU A 268 -12.40 8.77 10.53
C LEU A 268 -10.92 9.19 10.60
N VAL A 269 -10.45 9.92 9.60
CA VAL A 269 -9.08 10.43 9.50
C VAL A 269 -9.07 11.89 9.95
N VAL A 270 -8.34 12.16 11.03
CA VAL A 270 -8.15 13.50 11.60
C VAL A 270 -6.68 13.92 11.56
N GLU A 271 -6.35 15.14 11.99
CA GLU A 271 -4.99 15.67 11.93
C GLU A 271 -4.18 15.45 13.23
N GLY A 272 -4.84 15.42 14.39
CA GLY A 272 -4.19 15.49 15.68
C GLY A 272 -4.31 14.25 16.56
N TYR A 273 -3.30 14.04 17.41
CA TYR A 273 -3.30 12.98 18.42
C TYR A 273 -4.45 13.11 19.44
N MET A 274 -4.70 14.36 19.90
CA MET A 274 -5.74 14.63 20.89
C MET A 274 -7.11 14.37 20.30
N ASP A 275 -7.33 14.69 19.03
CA ASP A 275 -8.61 14.45 18.37
C ASP A 275 -8.97 12.95 18.39
N VAL A 276 -8.00 12.08 18.05
CA VAL A 276 -8.19 10.62 18.13
C VAL A 276 -8.53 10.17 19.55
N VAL A 277 -7.78 10.65 20.55
CA VAL A 277 -7.95 10.23 21.93
C VAL A 277 -9.30 10.70 22.48
N MET A 278 -9.72 11.94 22.16
CA MET A 278 -10.99 12.51 22.62
C MET A 278 -12.18 11.91 21.88
N LEU A 279 -12.07 11.67 20.58
CA LEU A 279 -13.08 10.95 19.80
C LEU A 279 -13.33 9.56 20.39
N ALA A 280 -12.26 8.82 20.67
CA ALA A 280 -12.35 7.50 21.29
C ALA A 280 -12.97 7.55 22.69
N GLN A 281 -12.68 8.58 23.49
CA GLN A 281 -13.30 8.79 24.80
C GLN A 281 -14.81 8.94 24.72
N HIS A 282 -15.29 9.61 23.68
CA HIS A 282 -16.70 9.84 23.44
C HIS A 282 -17.37 8.77 22.57
N GLY A 283 -16.72 7.61 22.36
CA GLY A 283 -17.33 6.46 21.67
C GLY A 283 -17.13 6.42 20.16
N VAL A 284 -16.35 7.34 19.60
CA VAL A 284 -15.94 7.32 18.17
C VAL A 284 -14.58 6.62 18.06
N ASP A 285 -14.60 5.30 18.23
CA ASP A 285 -13.41 4.46 18.41
C ASP A 285 -12.64 4.16 17.11
N TYR A 286 -13.19 4.53 15.96
CA TYR A 286 -12.64 4.27 14.60
C TYR A 286 -11.89 5.48 14.02
N ALA A 287 -11.40 6.39 14.87
CA ALA A 287 -10.61 7.54 14.47
C ALA A 287 -9.11 7.22 14.43
N VAL A 288 -8.40 7.76 13.44
CA VAL A 288 -6.95 7.70 13.28
C VAL A 288 -6.40 9.07 12.87
N ALA A 289 -5.13 9.36 13.19
CA ALA A 289 -4.53 10.62 12.78
C ALA A 289 -3.25 10.43 11.95
N THR A 290 -3.00 11.40 11.07
CA THR A 290 -1.70 11.58 10.42
C THR A 290 -0.68 12.17 11.40
N LEU A 291 0.61 12.04 11.08
CA LEU A 291 1.71 12.31 12.02
C LEU A 291 2.43 13.63 11.72
N GLY A 292 1.66 14.71 11.53
CA GLY A 292 2.20 16.03 11.18
C GLY A 292 2.67 16.10 9.73
N THR A 293 2.15 15.24 8.87
CA THR A 293 2.32 15.24 7.42
C THR A 293 0.97 15.13 6.74
N ALA A 294 0.85 15.59 5.50
CA ALA A 294 -0.35 15.34 4.71
C ALA A 294 -0.60 13.83 4.56
N THR A 295 -1.85 13.45 4.39
CA THR A 295 -2.24 12.07 4.10
C THR A 295 -1.50 11.55 2.87
N SER A 296 -0.81 10.43 2.99
CA SER A 296 -0.05 9.81 1.92
C SER A 296 -0.85 8.70 1.21
N LEU A 297 -0.40 8.32 0.01
CA LEU A 297 -0.95 7.18 -0.72
C LEU A 297 -0.81 5.86 0.09
N GLU A 298 0.29 5.73 0.86
CA GLU A 298 0.55 4.55 1.69
C GLU A 298 -0.41 4.47 2.87
N HIS A 299 -0.74 5.62 3.51
CA HIS A 299 -1.77 5.70 4.54
C HIS A 299 -3.12 5.20 4.00
N LEU A 300 -3.57 5.74 2.87
CA LEU A 300 -4.85 5.37 2.26
C LEU A 300 -4.86 3.92 1.79
N SER A 301 -3.76 3.44 1.20
CA SER A 301 -3.62 2.04 0.79
C SER A 301 -3.73 1.06 1.95
N LYS A 302 -3.29 1.45 3.16
CA LYS A 302 -3.51 0.66 4.39
C LYS A 302 -4.98 0.69 4.80
N LEU A 303 -5.60 1.89 4.83
CA LEU A 303 -6.97 2.06 5.31
C LEU A 303 -8.00 1.35 4.42
N ILE A 304 -7.91 1.46 3.09
CA ILE A 304 -8.87 0.80 2.18
C ILE A 304 -8.79 -0.73 2.18
N LYS A 305 -7.72 -1.32 2.73
CA LYS A 305 -7.64 -2.76 2.99
C LYS A 305 -8.44 -3.19 4.21
N LEU A 306 -8.67 -2.27 5.14
CA LEU A 306 -9.32 -2.53 6.42
C LEU A 306 -10.81 -2.18 6.40
N VAL A 307 -11.19 -1.14 5.63
CA VAL A 307 -12.56 -0.60 5.59
C VAL A 307 -12.98 -0.22 4.17
N ASP A 308 -14.28 -0.07 3.97
CA ASP A 308 -14.84 0.39 2.68
C ASP A 308 -15.11 1.89 2.67
N ARG A 309 -15.26 2.53 3.83
CA ARG A 309 -15.53 3.96 3.96
C ARG A 309 -14.40 4.67 4.70
N VAL A 310 -13.79 5.66 4.05
CA VAL A 310 -12.76 6.55 4.62
C VAL A 310 -13.31 7.96 4.64
N VAL A 311 -13.52 8.52 5.83
CA VAL A 311 -13.99 9.89 6.01
C VAL A 311 -12.84 10.74 6.52
N PHE A 312 -12.51 11.80 5.81
CA PHE A 312 -11.56 12.80 6.27
C PHE A 312 -12.32 13.91 7.01
N CYS A 313 -11.89 14.23 8.21
CA CYS A 313 -12.47 15.29 9.02
C CYS A 313 -11.49 16.46 9.11
N PHE A 314 -11.93 17.61 8.65
CA PHE A 314 -11.15 18.84 8.61
C PHE A 314 -11.88 19.96 9.37
N ASP A 315 -11.08 20.90 9.87
CA ASP A 315 -11.60 22.16 10.36
C ASP A 315 -12.29 22.94 9.21
N GLY A 316 -13.33 23.67 9.50
CA GLY A 316 -14.13 24.38 8.49
C GLY A 316 -13.46 25.63 7.87
N ASP A 317 -12.18 25.87 8.17
CA ASP A 317 -11.40 27.02 7.74
C ASP A 317 -10.75 26.84 6.35
N ALA A 318 -10.07 27.87 5.86
CA ALA A 318 -9.36 27.83 4.58
C ALA A 318 -8.16 26.85 4.58
N ALA A 319 -7.54 26.58 5.73
CA ALA A 319 -6.43 25.62 5.83
C ALA A 319 -6.96 24.19 5.72
N GLY A 320 -8.08 23.87 6.41
CA GLY A 320 -8.75 22.59 6.29
C GLY A 320 -9.23 22.31 4.86
N ARG A 321 -9.75 23.30 4.13
CA ARG A 321 -10.11 23.12 2.69
C ARG A 321 -8.89 22.79 1.83
N ARG A 322 -7.75 23.47 2.04
CA ARG A 322 -6.50 23.13 1.32
C ARG A 322 -5.99 21.72 1.65
N ALA A 323 -6.12 21.32 2.93
CA ALA A 323 -5.76 19.96 3.35
C ALA A 323 -6.70 18.92 2.73
N ALA A 324 -8.00 19.18 2.68
CA ALA A 324 -8.99 18.35 2.03
C ALA A 324 -8.69 18.17 0.53
N TRP A 325 -8.35 19.24 -0.18
CA TRP A 325 -7.95 19.16 -1.59
C TRP A 325 -6.72 18.28 -1.82
N LYS A 326 -5.72 18.36 -0.93
CA LYS A 326 -4.54 17.46 -0.98
C LYS A 326 -4.92 16.01 -0.72
N ALA A 327 -5.75 15.76 0.28
CA ALA A 327 -6.23 14.42 0.61
C ALA A 327 -7.06 13.82 -0.54
N LEU A 328 -7.95 14.63 -1.16
CA LEU A 328 -8.72 14.25 -2.34
C LEU A 328 -7.80 13.81 -3.49
N ASN A 329 -6.81 14.64 -3.85
CA ASN A 329 -5.86 14.31 -4.92
C ASN A 329 -5.09 13.01 -4.62
N THR A 330 -4.74 12.78 -3.35
CA THR A 330 -4.08 11.55 -2.91
C THR A 330 -5.00 10.33 -3.00
N ALA A 331 -6.31 10.52 -2.80
CA ALA A 331 -7.31 9.45 -2.84
C ALA A 331 -7.71 9.04 -4.27
N LEU A 332 -7.61 9.94 -5.26
CA LEU A 332 -8.04 9.66 -6.64
C LEU A 332 -7.53 8.33 -7.20
N PRO A 333 -6.24 7.97 -7.10
CA PRO A 333 -5.74 6.69 -7.64
C PRO A 333 -6.30 5.45 -6.94
N LEU A 334 -6.87 5.62 -5.75
CA LEU A 334 -7.42 4.55 -4.91
C LEU A 334 -8.95 4.50 -4.91
N ALA A 335 -9.62 5.42 -5.62
CA ALA A 335 -11.07 5.51 -5.71
C ALA A 335 -11.62 4.44 -6.67
N ILE A 336 -11.60 3.18 -6.23
CA ILE A 336 -12.14 2.01 -6.92
C ILE A 336 -13.59 1.76 -6.50
N ASP A 337 -14.35 1.05 -7.33
CA ASP A 337 -15.72 0.67 -7.01
C ASP A 337 -15.79 -0.13 -5.70
N GLY A 338 -16.77 0.20 -4.86
CA GLY A 338 -16.94 -0.39 -3.53
C GLY A 338 -16.15 0.31 -2.40
N LYS A 339 -15.23 1.24 -2.72
CA LYS A 339 -14.54 2.07 -1.73
C LYS A 339 -15.05 3.51 -1.78
N ARG A 340 -15.32 4.08 -0.61
CA ARG A 340 -15.86 5.43 -0.47
C ARG A 340 -14.84 6.31 0.24
N PHE A 341 -14.53 7.45 -0.37
CA PHE A 341 -13.80 8.55 0.24
C PHE A 341 -14.75 9.72 0.39
N GLU A 342 -14.84 10.24 1.60
CA GLU A 342 -15.77 11.31 1.95
C GLU A 342 -15.06 12.39 2.78
N PHE A 343 -15.57 13.61 2.73
CA PHE A 343 -15.00 14.79 3.36
C PHE A 343 -16.03 15.41 4.30
N LEU A 344 -15.67 15.50 5.58
CA LEU A 344 -16.43 16.16 6.60
C LEU A 344 -15.74 17.48 6.95
N PHE A 345 -16.43 18.59 6.80
CA PHE A 345 -16.01 19.88 7.26
C PHE A 345 -16.82 20.26 8.50
N LEU A 346 -16.14 20.44 9.62
CA LEU A 346 -16.77 20.89 10.85
C LEU A 346 -17.10 22.37 10.79
N PRO A 347 -18.02 22.88 11.65
CA PRO A 347 -18.22 24.32 11.82
C PRO A 347 -16.89 25.02 12.14
N PRO A 348 -16.67 26.27 11.66
CA PRO A 348 -15.38 26.97 11.79
C PRO A 348 -14.87 27.14 13.23
N GLU A 349 -15.78 27.12 14.22
CA GLU A 349 -15.47 27.23 15.65
C GLU A 349 -15.02 25.91 16.31
N HIS A 350 -15.07 24.80 15.57
CA HIS A 350 -14.80 23.49 16.12
C HIS A 350 -13.66 22.76 15.39
N ASP A 351 -12.77 22.15 16.19
CA ASP A 351 -11.94 21.02 15.83
C ASP A 351 -12.64 19.69 16.24
N PRO A 352 -12.17 18.50 15.81
CA PRO A 352 -12.82 17.24 16.16
C PRO A 352 -12.93 16.99 17.67
N ASP A 353 -11.94 17.43 18.47
CA ASP A 353 -11.94 17.36 19.94
C ASP A 353 -13.07 18.20 20.54
N SER A 354 -13.15 19.48 20.19
CA SER A 354 -14.17 20.39 20.72
C SER A 354 -15.57 20.01 20.24
N PHE A 355 -15.72 19.57 18.99
CA PHE A 355 -17.00 19.16 18.42
C PHE A 355 -17.56 17.92 19.15
N VAL A 356 -16.75 16.87 19.34
CA VAL A 356 -17.26 15.68 20.03
C VAL A 356 -17.56 15.93 21.50
N ARG A 357 -16.88 16.88 22.14
CA ARG A 357 -17.19 17.28 23.53
C ARG A 357 -18.52 18.03 23.66
N SER A 358 -18.87 18.88 22.68
CA SER A 358 -20.13 19.63 22.69
C SER A 358 -21.31 18.78 22.22
N GLU A 359 -21.16 18.05 21.13
CA GLU A 359 -22.26 17.37 20.42
C GLU A 359 -22.35 15.86 20.75
N GLY A 360 -21.30 15.28 21.38
CA GLY A 360 -21.21 13.87 21.70
C GLY A 360 -21.09 12.95 20.48
N ALA A 361 -21.10 11.63 20.72
CA ALA A 361 -21.06 10.64 19.64
C ALA A 361 -22.24 10.75 18.66
N ALA A 362 -23.43 11.07 19.17
CA ALA A 362 -24.62 11.19 18.34
C ALA A 362 -24.53 12.41 17.37
N GLY A 363 -23.96 13.53 17.85
CA GLY A 363 -23.69 14.69 17.00
C GLY A 363 -22.66 14.38 15.93
N MET A 364 -21.57 13.68 16.29
CA MET A 364 -20.56 13.23 15.33
C MET A 364 -21.15 12.26 14.28
N ALA A 365 -21.99 11.32 14.68
CA ALA A 365 -22.67 10.41 13.75
C ALA A 365 -23.54 11.18 12.73
N LYS A 366 -24.33 12.16 13.20
CA LYS A 366 -25.12 13.04 12.31
C LYS A 366 -24.26 13.88 11.38
N ALA A 367 -23.08 14.32 11.83
CA ALA A 367 -22.13 15.04 10.98
C ALA A 367 -21.56 14.11 9.90
N LEU A 368 -21.21 12.88 10.27
CA LEU A 368 -20.72 11.86 9.33
C LEU A 368 -21.74 11.45 8.26
N ASP A 369 -23.04 11.48 8.58
CA ASP A 369 -24.11 11.25 7.61
C ASP A 369 -24.20 12.36 6.55
N ARG A 370 -23.64 13.55 6.82
CA ARG A 370 -23.59 14.70 5.93
C ARG A 370 -22.24 14.88 5.25
N SER A 371 -21.32 13.95 5.44
CA SER A 371 -20.02 14.01 4.77
C SER A 371 -20.17 13.99 3.25
N GLU A 372 -19.39 14.82 2.58
CA GLU A 372 -19.46 15.01 1.13
C GLU A 372 -18.64 13.92 0.41
N PRO A 373 -19.23 13.17 -0.54
CA PRO A 373 -18.49 12.18 -1.34
C PRO A 373 -17.36 12.84 -2.15
N LEU A 374 -16.30 12.09 -2.43
CA LEU A 374 -15.15 12.53 -3.24
C LEU A 374 -15.59 13.16 -4.57
N SER A 375 -16.55 12.57 -5.26
CA SER A 375 -17.07 13.07 -6.53
C SER A 375 -17.70 14.45 -6.39
N ALA A 376 -18.56 14.65 -5.39
CA ALA A 376 -19.22 15.93 -5.14
C ALA A 376 -18.20 17.01 -4.74
N CYS A 377 -17.28 16.67 -3.81
CA CYS A 377 -16.22 17.57 -3.38
C CYS A 377 -15.33 18.00 -4.56
N LEU A 378 -14.93 17.04 -5.42
CA LEU A 378 -14.12 17.30 -6.61
C LEU A 378 -14.82 18.28 -7.55
N MET A 379 -16.07 18.01 -7.92
CA MET A 379 -16.81 18.83 -8.87
C MET A 379 -17.13 20.22 -8.29
N ARG A 380 -17.50 20.30 -7.01
CA ARG A 380 -17.72 21.56 -6.32
C ARG A 380 -16.48 22.46 -6.34
N GLU A 381 -15.32 21.92 -5.96
CA GLU A 381 -14.06 22.69 -5.93
C GLU A 381 -13.64 23.16 -7.33
N LEU A 382 -13.80 22.32 -8.36
CA LEU A 382 -13.50 22.66 -9.75
C LEU A 382 -14.42 23.78 -10.25
N VAL A 383 -15.74 23.68 -10.03
CA VAL A 383 -16.70 24.69 -10.46
C VAL A 383 -16.52 26.00 -9.69
N GLN A 384 -16.26 25.94 -8.39
CA GLN A 384 -15.99 27.15 -7.59
C GLN A 384 -14.72 27.89 -8.04
N THR A 385 -13.71 27.15 -8.52
CA THR A 385 -12.43 27.74 -8.92
C THR A 385 -12.47 28.30 -10.35
N HIS A 386 -13.13 27.61 -11.27
CA HIS A 386 -13.05 27.90 -12.70
C HIS A 386 -14.34 28.48 -13.29
N GLY A 387 -15.48 28.30 -12.60
CA GLY A 387 -16.80 28.64 -13.13
C GLY A 387 -17.32 27.62 -14.14
N GLU A 388 -18.56 27.84 -14.63
CA GLU A 388 -19.17 27.02 -15.69
C GLU A 388 -20.11 27.88 -16.60
N ASN A 389 -20.14 29.22 -16.40
CA ASN A 389 -21.10 30.08 -17.05
C ASN A 389 -20.71 30.51 -18.48
N SER A 390 -19.43 30.87 -18.68
CA SER A 390 -18.91 31.25 -19.99
C SER A 390 -18.25 30.07 -20.72
N ALA A 391 -17.98 30.23 -22.01
CA ALA A 391 -17.22 29.24 -22.78
C ALA A 391 -15.77 29.11 -22.27
N GLU A 392 -15.19 30.24 -21.83
CA GLU A 392 -13.85 30.31 -21.23
C GLU A 392 -13.82 29.56 -19.89
N ASP A 393 -14.83 29.78 -19.02
CA ASP A 393 -14.96 29.07 -17.73
C ASP A 393 -15.05 27.56 -17.97
N ARG A 394 -15.93 27.13 -18.88
CA ARG A 394 -16.09 25.71 -19.23
C ARG A 394 -14.82 25.10 -19.80
N SER A 395 -14.07 25.85 -20.61
CA SER A 395 -12.78 25.42 -21.12
C SER A 395 -11.74 25.27 -20.01
N ALA A 396 -11.66 26.23 -19.09
CA ALA A 396 -10.79 26.17 -17.91
C ALA A 396 -11.15 25.02 -16.97
N LEU A 397 -12.45 24.82 -16.71
CA LEU A 397 -12.97 23.69 -15.92
C LEU A 397 -12.57 22.34 -16.54
N LEU A 398 -12.75 22.17 -17.84
CA LEU A 398 -12.37 20.97 -18.56
C LEU A 398 -10.86 20.71 -18.46
N ALA A 399 -10.04 21.74 -18.75
CA ALA A 399 -8.57 21.64 -18.70
C ALA A 399 -8.07 21.25 -17.28
N ALA A 400 -8.71 21.76 -16.23
CA ALA A 400 -8.37 21.42 -14.84
C ALA A 400 -8.85 20.02 -14.44
N ALA A 401 -10.00 19.56 -14.94
CA ALA A 401 -10.59 18.28 -14.59
C ALA A 401 -9.88 17.08 -15.26
N ILE A 402 -9.41 17.20 -16.51
CA ILE A 402 -8.77 16.12 -17.27
C ILE A 402 -7.60 15.46 -16.53
N PRO A 403 -6.61 16.19 -15.96
CA PRO A 403 -5.52 15.59 -15.18
C PRO A 403 -5.99 14.80 -13.95
N LEU A 404 -7.10 15.22 -13.32
CA LEU A 404 -7.67 14.57 -12.14
C LEU A 404 -8.42 13.29 -12.54
N LEU A 405 -9.27 13.35 -13.56
CA LEU A 405 -9.95 12.18 -14.12
C LEU A 405 -8.95 11.12 -14.64
N THR A 406 -7.80 11.54 -15.15
CA THR A 406 -6.73 10.64 -15.58
C THR A 406 -6.12 9.84 -14.42
N GLN A 407 -6.17 10.35 -13.20
CA GLN A 407 -5.66 9.66 -12.00
C GLN A 407 -6.64 8.61 -11.47
N LEU A 408 -7.94 8.75 -11.75
CA LEU A 408 -8.93 7.77 -11.34
C LEU A 408 -8.72 6.43 -12.07
N PRO A 409 -8.86 5.30 -11.37
CA PRO A 409 -8.90 3.98 -12.00
C PRO A 409 -10.00 3.89 -13.07
N LEU A 410 -9.85 2.96 -14.02
CA LEU A 410 -10.92 2.62 -14.96
C LEU A 410 -12.03 1.87 -14.21
N ALA A 411 -12.97 2.62 -13.66
CA ALA A 411 -14.06 2.15 -12.80
C ALA A 411 -15.34 2.94 -13.09
N ALA A 412 -16.47 2.49 -12.55
CA ALA A 412 -17.77 3.14 -12.77
C ALA A 412 -17.75 4.60 -12.31
N LEU A 413 -17.06 4.91 -11.19
CA LEU A 413 -16.95 6.27 -10.68
C LEU A 413 -16.33 7.22 -11.71
N ARG A 414 -15.24 6.81 -12.39
CA ARG A 414 -14.63 7.63 -13.44
C ARG A 414 -15.59 7.90 -14.59
N MET A 415 -16.37 6.90 -15.00
CA MET A 415 -17.37 7.05 -16.06
C MET A 415 -18.48 8.04 -15.68
N GLN A 416 -18.96 7.97 -14.43
CA GLN A 416 -19.96 8.89 -13.92
C GLN A 416 -19.45 10.34 -13.87
N LEU A 417 -18.23 10.54 -13.35
CA LEU A 417 -17.59 11.87 -13.31
C LEU A 417 -17.30 12.41 -14.71
N SER A 418 -16.89 11.57 -15.66
CA SER A 418 -16.69 12.00 -17.05
C SER A 418 -18.01 12.44 -17.69
N ARG A 419 -19.12 11.75 -17.39
CA ARG A 419 -20.45 12.15 -17.87
C ARG A 419 -20.88 13.48 -17.22
N GLU A 420 -20.79 13.60 -15.91
CA GLU A 420 -21.13 14.84 -15.20
C GLU A 420 -20.33 16.04 -15.73
N LEU A 421 -19.02 15.86 -15.96
CA LEU A 421 -18.18 16.89 -16.56
C LEU A 421 -18.64 17.25 -17.97
N ALA A 422 -18.93 16.26 -18.81
CA ALA A 422 -19.40 16.44 -20.18
C ALA A 422 -20.68 17.28 -20.24
N ASP A 423 -21.64 16.97 -19.35
CA ASP A 423 -22.90 17.71 -19.23
C ASP A 423 -22.67 19.16 -18.81
N ARG A 424 -21.77 19.42 -17.84
CA ARG A 424 -21.47 20.78 -17.34
C ARG A 424 -20.73 21.66 -18.37
N VAL A 425 -19.81 21.05 -19.14
CA VAL A 425 -19.03 21.80 -20.13
C VAL A 425 -19.67 21.81 -21.53
N HIS A 426 -20.83 21.17 -21.69
CA HIS A 426 -21.60 21.09 -22.93
C HIS A 426 -20.84 20.49 -24.12
N ILE A 427 -20.09 19.40 -23.86
CA ILE A 427 -19.42 18.62 -24.92
C ILE A 427 -19.82 17.14 -24.83
N GLY A 428 -19.52 16.35 -25.86
CA GLY A 428 -19.83 14.93 -25.84
C GLY A 428 -18.96 14.14 -24.85
N MET A 429 -19.53 13.10 -24.22
CA MET A 429 -18.79 12.21 -23.33
C MET A 429 -17.58 11.53 -24.01
N ASN A 430 -17.70 11.22 -25.31
CA ASN A 430 -16.62 10.62 -26.10
C ASN A 430 -15.43 11.58 -26.23
N GLU A 431 -15.69 12.88 -26.40
CA GLU A 431 -14.67 13.92 -26.46
C GLU A 431 -13.92 14.07 -25.14
N VAL A 432 -14.65 14.07 -24.00
CA VAL A 432 -14.02 14.04 -22.66
C VAL A 432 -13.14 12.83 -22.49
N ASN A 433 -13.64 11.62 -22.84
CA ASN A 433 -12.87 10.39 -22.72
C ASN A 433 -11.63 10.39 -23.62
N GLN A 434 -11.71 10.92 -24.84
CA GLN A 434 -10.58 11.08 -25.75
C GLN A 434 -9.51 12.00 -25.15
N LEU A 435 -9.90 13.14 -24.57
CA LEU A 435 -8.96 14.06 -23.92
C LEU A 435 -8.28 13.40 -22.70
N VAL A 436 -9.03 12.66 -21.91
CA VAL A 436 -8.48 11.91 -20.76
C VAL A 436 -7.47 10.86 -21.23
N GLN A 437 -7.76 10.12 -22.32
CA GLN A 437 -6.83 9.14 -22.88
C GLN A 437 -5.57 9.80 -23.46
N GLN A 438 -5.71 10.90 -24.20
CA GLN A 438 -4.58 11.66 -24.72
C GLN A 438 -3.68 12.18 -23.60
N HIS A 439 -4.26 12.73 -22.54
CA HIS A 439 -3.51 13.19 -21.36
C HIS A 439 -2.79 12.03 -20.66
N ALA A 440 -3.42 10.86 -20.52
CA ALA A 440 -2.81 9.67 -19.95
C ALA A 440 -1.59 9.21 -20.79
N ALA A 441 -1.72 9.15 -22.10
CA ALA A 441 -0.64 8.79 -23.02
C ALA A 441 0.53 9.78 -22.97
N GLN A 442 0.25 11.09 -22.92
CA GLN A 442 1.28 12.13 -22.80
C GLN A 442 2.02 12.02 -21.45
N ARG A 443 1.30 11.73 -20.35
CA ARG A 443 1.89 11.54 -19.03
C ARG A 443 2.82 10.32 -19.01
N ALA A 444 2.39 9.20 -19.57
CA ALA A 444 3.20 7.99 -19.68
C ALA A 444 4.48 8.23 -20.49
N LYS A 445 4.37 8.93 -21.64
CA LYS A 445 5.54 9.31 -22.46
C LYS A 445 6.52 10.22 -21.72
N ARG A 446 6.04 11.20 -20.94
CA ARG A 446 6.90 12.07 -20.13
C ARG A 446 7.62 11.28 -19.03
N GLN A 447 6.95 10.35 -18.38
CA GLN A 447 7.55 9.50 -17.34
C GLN A 447 8.64 8.58 -17.92
N SER A 448 8.41 7.97 -19.07
CA SER A 448 9.41 7.11 -19.73
C SER A 448 10.66 7.90 -20.15
N LEU A 449 10.51 9.11 -20.69
CA LEU A 449 11.63 9.99 -21.03
C LEU A 449 12.43 10.44 -19.80
N GLN A 450 11.77 10.73 -18.68
CA GLN A 450 12.45 11.04 -17.41
C GLN A 450 13.24 9.86 -16.86
N GLN A 451 12.70 8.65 -16.93
CA GLN A 451 13.41 7.44 -16.51
C GLN A 451 14.63 7.16 -17.38
N GLN A 452 14.52 7.34 -18.69
CA GLN A 452 15.66 7.20 -19.62
C GLN A 452 16.76 8.22 -19.35
N SER A 453 16.42 9.48 -19.07
CA SER A 453 17.40 10.53 -18.75
C SER A 453 18.12 10.30 -17.41
N LEU A 454 17.45 9.71 -16.43
CA LEU A 454 18.06 9.32 -15.13
C LEU A 454 18.98 8.11 -15.28
N GLY A 455 18.61 7.13 -16.10
CA GLY A 455 19.46 5.98 -16.42
C GLY A 455 20.75 6.36 -17.16
N GLN A 456 20.67 7.31 -18.10
CA GLN A 456 21.86 7.81 -18.80
C GLN A 456 22.82 8.59 -17.90
N ARG A 457 22.29 9.38 -16.95
CA ARG A 457 23.14 10.10 -15.97
C ARG A 457 23.85 9.16 -14.99
N GLN A 458 23.29 8.03 -14.64
CA GLN A 458 23.94 7.02 -13.80
C GLN A 458 25.04 6.26 -14.55
N VAL A 459 24.89 6.03 -15.84
CA VAL A 459 25.92 5.37 -16.68
C VAL A 459 27.10 6.30 -16.93
N GLU A 460 26.88 7.61 -17.07
CA GLU A 460 27.96 8.59 -17.24
C GLU A 460 28.73 8.88 -15.94
N SER A 461 28.07 8.85 -14.78
CA SER A 461 28.76 8.99 -13.49
C SER A 461 29.61 7.76 -13.13
N GLY A 462 29.21 6.56 -13.55
CA GLY A 462 29.98 5.32 -13.38
C GLY A 462 31.24 5.23 -14.26
N LYS A 463 31.32 5.98 -15.36
CA LYS A 463 32.51 6.01 -16.26
C LYS A 463 33.56 7.04 -15.85
N ARG A 464 33.29 7.95 -14.92
CA ARG A 464 34.25 8.98 -14.45
C ARG A 464 35.07 8.61 -13.23
N THR A 465 34.87 7.46 -12.60
CA THR A 465 35.63 7.01 -11.43
C THR A 465 36.77 6.04 -11.75
N GLY A 466 37.17 5.93 -13.00
CA GLY A 466 38.32 5.12 -13.40
C GLY A 466 39.27 5.90 -14.29
N PHE A 467 40.11 6.77 -13.74
CA PHE A 467 41.48 7.01 -14.21
C PHE A 467 42.22 8.11 -13.42
N GLN A 468 43.26 7.67 -12.75
CA GLN A 468 44.52 8.34 -12.39
C GLN A 468 44.58 9.56 -11.44
N SER A 469 45.21 9.26 -10.34
CA SER A 469 46.08 10.16 -9.57
C SER A 469 47.24 10.72 -10.42
N LYS A 470 47.48 12.03 -10.41
CA LYS A 470 48.79 12.61 -10.21
C LYS A 470 48.77 14.14 -10.31
N SER A 471 49.22 14.73 -9.24
CA SER A 471 50.15 15.86 -9.10
C SER A 471 49.81 17.24 -9.64
N SER A 472 49.88 18.14 -8.70
CA SER A 472 50.67 19.37 -8.61
C SER A 472 50.02 20.71 -8.94
N LEU A 473 49.89 21.48 -7.88
CA LEU A 473 50.56 22.78 -7.64
C LEU A 473 50.17 24.02 -8.51
N TYR A 474 49.84 25.01 -7.76
CA TYR A 474 50.20 26.45 -7.90
C TYR A 474 49.10 27.47 -8.24
N ARG A 475 48.91 28.32 -7.23
CA ARG A 475 48.83 29.81 -7.20
C ARG A 475 47.61 30.47 -7.87
N SER A 476 46.88 31.15 -7.05
CA SER A 476 46.99 32.51 -6.48
C SER A 476 46.35 33.62 -7.30
N ASN A 477 45.57 34.37 -6.61
CA ASN A 477 45.42 35.82 -6.54
C ASN A 477 44.30 36.55 -7.29
N ALA A 478 43.74 37.38 -6.44
CA ALA A 478 43.18 38.72 -6.67
C ALA A 478 41.78 38.73 -7.35
N GLY A 479 40.74 39.22 -6.77
CA GLY A 479 40.56 40.46 -6.06
C GLY A 479 39.50 41.26 -6.77
N VAL A 480 38.68 41.96 -6.00
CA VAL A 480 37.92 43.17 -6.33
C VAL A 480 36.40 43.02 -6.53
N ASP A 481 35.72 43.51 -5.54
CA ASP A 481 34.50 44.30 -5.37
C ASP A 481 33.45 44.37 -6.52
N GLY A 482 32.19 44.24 -6.13
CA GLY A 482 31.07 44.75 -6.89
C GLY A 482 29.71 44.33 -6.33
N ASP A 483 29.08 45.22 -5.59
CA ASP A 483 27.68 45.23 -5.19
C ASP A 483 26.74 44.86 -6.31
N ALA A 484 25.72 44.06 -6.00
CA ALA A 484 24.31 44.33 -6.34
C ALA A 484 23.37 43.14 -6.08
N LEU A 485 22.39 43.39 -5.26
CA LEU A 485 20.97 42.92 -5.35
C LEU A 485 20.70 41.42 -5.52
N ALA A 486 20.16 40.86 -4.45
CA ALA A 486 19.52 39.56 -4.42
C ALA A 486 18.28 39.50 -5.34
N PRO A 487 18.01 38.35 -5.91
CA PRO A 487 16.64 37.88 -6.01
C PRO A 487 16.43 36.45 -5.47
N GLU A 488 15.36 36.35 -4.71
CA GLU A 488 14.46 35.23 -4.49
C GLU A 488 15.04 33.80 -4.54
N ALA A 489 15.02 33.18 -3.37
CA ALA A 489 15.27 31.76 -3.14
C ALA A 489 14.21 30.89 -3.84
N SER A 490 14.57 30.34 -4.97
CA SER A 490 13.85 29.20 -5.55
C SER A 490 14.14 27.93 -4.74
N LEU A 491 13.15 27.46 -4.03
CA LEU A 491 13.11 26.17 -3.35
C LEU A 491 13.39 25.04 -4.37
N ARG A 492 14.55 24.43 -4.26
CA ARG A 492 14.84 23.15 -4.94
C ARG A 492 14.06 22.03 -4.25
N PRO A 493 13.30 21.19 -4.97
CA PRO A 493 12.69 20.01 -4.37
C PRO A 493 13.77 18.97 -4.05
N SER A 494 13.76 18.49 -2.82
CA SER A 494 14.53 17.36 -2.33
C SER A 494 14.28 16.11 -3.18
N ALA A 495 15.35 15.51 -3.68
CA ALA A 495 15.35 14.25 -4.40
C ALA A 495 15.09 13.08 -3.43
N TYR A 496 13.82 12.75 -3.21
CA TYR A 496 13.39 11.48 -2.62
C TYR A 496 12.05 11.08 -3.25
N ALA A 497 12.10 10.42 -4.37
CA ALA A 497 11.01 9.59 -4.85
C ALA A 497 11.49 8.70 -6.00
N SER A 498 11.98 7.52 -5.69
CA SER A 498 11.96 6.40 -6.61
C SER A 498 11.82 5.10 -5.83
N SER A 499 10.62 4.79 -5.39
CA SER A 499 10.17 3.43 -5.24
C SER A 499 9.02 3.22 -6.20
N GLN A 500 9.23 2.29 -7.10
CA GLN A 500 8.33 1.87 -8.16
C GLN A 500 6.92 1.66 -7.61
N ALA A 501 5.98 2.52 -8.02
CA ALA A 501 4.58 2.22 -7.96
C ALA A 501 4.30 1.11 -8.97
N GLN A 502 4.35 -0.15 -8.54
CA GLN A 502 3.60 -1.20 -9.20
C GLN A 502 2.14 -0.78 -9.13
N VAL A 503 1.61 -0.41 -10.29
CA VAL A 503 0.18 -0.16 -10.50
C VAL A 503 -0.54 -1.43 -10.07
N LEU A 504 -1.15 -1.40 -8.87
CA LEU A 504 -2.10 -2.41 -8.45
C LEU A 504 -3.32 -2.27 -9.36
N ALA A 505 -3.43 -3.18 -10.33
CA ALA A 505 -4.64 -3.37 -11.10
C ALA A 505 -5.82 -3.59 -10.13
N PRO A 506 -7.03 -3.08 -10.46
CA PRO A 506 -8.20 -3.27 -9.62
C PRO A 506 -8.43 -4.75 -9.36
N ARG A 507 -8.85 -5.12 -8.14
CA ARG A 507 -9.29 -6.47 -7.76
C ARG A 507 -10.62 -6.82 -8.44
N HIS A 508 -10.61 -6.94 -9.76
CA HIS A 508 -11.50 -7.83 -10.48
C HIS A 508 -10.98 -9.24 -10.25
N GLN A 509 -11.87 -10.23 -10.18
CA GLN A 509 -11.49 -11.65 -10.18
C GLN A 509 -10.30 -11.81 -11.12
N ALA A 510 -9.16 -12.26 -10.60
CA ALA A 510 -7.91 -12.30 -11.34
C ALA A 510 -8.17 -13.01 -12.68
N ILE A 511 -7.78 -12.36 -13.78
CA ILE A 511 -7.88 -12.94 -15.12
C ILE A 511 -7.05 -14.22 -15.06
N SER A 512 -7.68 -15.37 -15.31
CA SER A 512 -6.99 -16.67 -15.28
C SER A 512 -5.94 -16.72 -16.40
N LEU A 513 -4.93 -17.58 -16.26
CA LEU A 513 -3.90 -17.77 -17.29
C LEU A 513 -4.49 -18.15 -18.65
N ILE A 514 -5.57 -18.98 -18.63
CA ILE A 514 -6.29 -19.37 -19.85
C ILE A 514 -6.99 -18.17 -20.48
N GLU A 515 -7.67 -17.34 -19.68
CA GLU A 515 -8.34 -16.13 -20.17
C GLU A 515 -7.32 -15.13 -20.75
N LYS A 516 -6.17 -14.95 -20.11
CA LYS A 516 -5.07 -14.14 -20.61
C LYS A 516 -4.58 -14.63 -21.97
N ALA A 517 -4.24 -15.91 -22.07
CA ALA A 517 -3.76 -16.51 -23.31
C ALA A 517 -4.78 -16.39 -24.44
N LEU A 518 -6.05 -16.64 -24.18
CA LEU A 518 -7.12 -16.56 -25.19
C LEU A 518 -7.34 -15.12 -25.69
N VAL A 519 -7.36 -14.10 -24.81
CA VAL A 519 -7.54 -12.71 -25.27
C VAL A 519 -6.29 -12.15 -25.98
N LEU A 520 -5.10 -12.64 -25.64
CA LEU A 520 -3.88 -12.32 -26.36
C LEU A 520 -3.92 -12.90 -27.79
N LEU A 521 -4.32 -14.16 -27.95
CA LEU A 521 -4.52 -14.78 -29.27
C LEU A 521 -5.59 -14.05 -30.07
N LEU A 522 -6.69 -13.64 -29.43
CA LEU A 522 -7.79 -12.94 -30.10
C LEU A 522 -7.30 -11.62 -30.74
N ARG A 523 -6.44 -10.88 -30.05
CA ARG A 523 -5.95 -9.57 -30.50
C ARG A 523 -4.69 -9.63 -31.37
N PHE A 524 -3.80 -10.57 -31.12
CA PHE A 524 -2.49 -10.65 -31.75
C PHE A 524 -2.31 -11.95 -32.55
N PRO A 525 -2.71 -11.98 -33.83
CA PRO A 525 -2.67 -13.21 -34.65
C PRO A 525 -1.25 -13.80 -34.80
N ARG A 526 -0.22 -12.96 -34.70
CA ARG A 526 1.19 -13.40 -34.80
C ARG A 526 1.71 -14.18 -33.60
N LEU A 527 0.94 -14.22 -32.49
CA LEU A 527 1.27 -15.04 -31.34
C LEU A 527 0.94 -16.54 -31.55
N ASN A 528 0.17 -16.87 -32.59
CA ASN A 528 -0.16 -18.26 -32.89
C ASN A 528 1.13 -19.01 -33.26
N LEU A 529 1.50 -20.01 -32.46
CA LEU A 529 2.66 -20.85 -32.70
C LEU A 529 2.40 -21.74 -33.92
N ARG A 530 3.18 -21.56 -34.99
CA ARG A 530 3.02 -22.29 -36.26
C ARG A 530 3.47 -23.75 -36.16
N GLU A 531 4.33 -24.08 -35.18
CA GLU A 531 4.82 -25.44 -34.94
C GLU A 531 4.38 -25.96 -33.55
N PRO A 532 3.98 -27.25 -33.46
CA PRO A 532 3.55 -27.82 -32.19
C PRO A 532 4.74 -27.92 -31.21
N SER A 533 4.67 -27.19 -30.11
CA SER A 533 5.63 -27.31 -29.01
C SER A 533 5.50 -28.68 -28.34
N SER A 534 6.61 -29.24 -27.84
CA SER A 534 6.61 -30.44 -27.00
C SER A 534 5.75 -30.32 -25.74
N LEU A 535 5.41 -29.11 -25.36
CA LEU A 535 4.56 -28.79 -24.19
C LEU A 535 3.06 -28.70 -24.56
N GLN A 536 2.69 -28.77 -25.83
CA GLN A 536 1.29 -28.61 -26.29
C GLN A 536 0.33 -29.62 -25.63
N ALA A 537 0.81 -30.83 -25.35
CA ALA A 537 0.03 -31.87 -24.67
C ALA A 537 -0.39 -31.47 -23.23
N PHE A 538 0.27 -30.49 -22.64
CA PHE A 538 -0.01 -30.00 -21.29
C PHE A 538 -0.83 -28.72 -21.26
N TRP A 539 -1.22 -28.15 -22.42
CA TRP A 539 -2.07 -26.99 -22.47
C TRP A 539 -3.56 -27.35 -22.41
N PRO A 540 -4.40 -26.49 -21.83
CA PRO A 540 -5.83 -26.70 -21.85
C PRO A 540 -6.37 -26.86 -23.27
N GLU A 541 -7.24 -27.82 -23.49
CA GLU A 541 -7.82 -28.15 -24.78
C GLU A 541 -8.44 -26.94 -25.49
N ILE A 542 -9.15 -26.09 -24.75
CA ILE A 542 -9.76 -24.86 -25.29
C ILE A 542 -8.73 -23.90 -25.90
N LEU A 543 -7.50 -23.84 -25.35
CA LEU A 543 -6.44 -22.99 -25.87
C LEU A 543 -5.83 -23.58 -27.14
N VAL A 544 -5.63 -24.90 -27.18
CA VAL A 544 -5.15 -25.61 -28.37
C VAL A 544 -6.16 -25.50 -29.51
N GLU A 545 -7.46 -25.54 -29.22
CA GLU A 545 -8.52 -25.31 -30.19
C GLU A 545 -8.53 -23.87 -30.72
N ALA A 546 -8.39 -22.87 -29.83
CA ALA A 546 -8.30 -21.47 -30.24
C ALA A 546 -7.16 -21.22 -31.21
N MET A 547 -6.00 -21.85 -30.99
CA MET A 547 -4.82 -21.75 -31.88
C MET A 547 -5.06 -22.38 -33.26
N LYS A 548 -5.94 -23.39 -33.35
CA LYS A 548 -6.29 -24.09 -34.59
C LYS A 548 -7.47 -23.49 -35.32
N LEU A 549 -8.24 -22.60 -34.67
CA LEU A 549 -9.47 -22.06 -35.20
C LEU A 549 -9.15 -20.91 -36.17
N ASP A 550 -9.43 -21.11 -37.47
CA ASP A 550 -9.37 -20.06 -38.47
C ASP A 550 -10.35 -18.93 -38.10
N GLY A 551 -9.83 -17.71 -38.04
CA GLY A 551 -10.62 -16.54 -37.66
C GLY A 551 -10.82 -16.33 -36.17
N PHE A 552 -10.12 -17.05 -35.28
CA PHE A 552 -10.15 -16.74 -33.84
C PHE A 552 -9.54 -15.37 -33.55
N SER A 553 -8.49 -15.00 -34.26
CA SER A 553 -7.79 -13.73 -34.09
C SER A 553 -8.37 -12.64 -35.02
N ILE A 554 -8.44 -11.40 -34.53
CA ILE A 554 -8.84 -10.26 -35.33
C ILE A 554 -7.70 -9.85 -36.27
N THR A 555 -7.98 -9.76 -37.56
CA THR A 555 -6.95 -9.46 -38.59
C THR A 555 -6.83 -7.98 -38.92
N ASP A 556 -7.83 -7.16 -38.55
CA ASP A 556 -7.86 -5.72 -38.83
C ASP A 556 -7.26 -4.89 -37.69
N GLN A 557 -6.49 -3.85 -38.03
CA GLN A 557 -5.79 -2.98 -37.05
C GLN A 557 -6.70 -2.04 -36.26
N GLY A 558 -8.01 -2.09 -36.45
CA GLY A 558 -9.00 -1.30 -35.73
C GLY A 558 -9.41 -1.94 -34.41
N SER A 559 -8.48 -2.18 -33.51
CA SER A 559 -8.72 -2.93 -32.26
C SER A 559 -9.10 -2.03 -31.09
N ASP A 560 -10.28 -1.43 -31.12
CA ASP A 560 -10.92 -0.91 -29.91
C ASP A 560 -11.68 -2.02 -29.16
N LEU A 561 -12.15 -1.73 -27.95
CA LEU A 561 -12.88 -2.71 -27.13
C LEU A 561 -14.15 -3.21 -27.81
N ALA A 562 -14.82 -2.35 -28.57
CA ALA A 562 -16.06 -2.68 -29.27
C ALA A 562 -15.82 -3.68 -30.42
N ALA A 563 -14.76 -3.46 -31.20
CA ALA A 563 -14.38 -4.36 -32.29
C ALA A 563 -13.96 -5.75 -31.76
N LEU A 564 -13.17 -5.80 -30.68
CA LEU A 564 -12.78 -7.05 -30.04
C LEU A 564 -13.98 -7.79 -29.43
N SER A 565 -14.91 -7.08 -28.79
CA SER A 565 -16.12 -7.68 -28.23
C SER A 565 -17.04 -8.22 -29.32
N LEU A 566 -17.21 -7.47 -30.43
CA LEU A 566 -18.01 -7.91 -31.58
C LEU A 566 -17.40 -9.15 -32.25
N HIS A 567 -16.07 -9.16 -32.41
CA HIS A 567 -15.37 -10.31 -32.98
C HIS A 567 -15.49 -11.55 -32.07
N LEU A 568 -15.37 -11.40 -30.76
CA LEU A 568 -15.61 -12.47 -29.79
C LEU A 568 -17.05 -13.00 -29.88
N ASP A 569 -18.04 -12.12 -30.10
CA ASP A 569 -19.43 -12.53 -30.31
C ASP A 569 -19.59 -13.35 -31.58
N GLN A 570 -18.87 -13.02 -32.67
CA GLN A 570 -18.86 -13.81 -33.91
C GLN A 570 -18.22 -15.19 -33.69
N VAL A 571 -17.09 -15.26 -32.98
CA VAL A 571 -16.45 -16.54 -32.61
C VAL A 571 -17.40 -17.42 -31.77
N CYS A 572 -18.09 -16.82 -30.79
CA CYS A 572 -19.08 -17.54 -29.99
C CYS A 572 -20.29 -18.00 -30.80
N ALA A 573 -20.75 -17.23 -31.78
CA ALA A 573 -21.85 -17.58 -32.65
C ALA A 573 -21.49 -18.71 -33.63
N ALA A 574 -20.24 -18.79 -34.05
CA ALA A 574 -19.75 -19.84 -34.96
C ALA A 574 -19.75 -21.24 -34.32
N ASN A 575 -19.50 -21.32 -32.99
CA ASN A 575 -19.56 -22.57 -32.24
C ASN A 575 -20.10 -22.32 -30.81
N PRO A 576 -21.45 -22.22 -30.65
CA PRO A 576 -22.06 -21.77 -29.40
C PRO A 576 -21.80 -22.70 -28.20
N ASP A 577 -21.84 -24.00 -28.42
CA ASP A 577 -21.69 -24.99 -27.34
C ASP A 577 -20.33 -24.91 -26.67
N ARG A 578 -19.29 -24.55 -27.44
CA ARG A 578 -17.92 -24.50 -26.98
C ARG A 578 -17.54 -23.13 -26.38
N TRP A 579 -17.91 -22.04 -27.05
CA TRP A 579 -17.41 -20.70 -26.73
C TRP A 579 -18.35 -19.86 -25.85
N THR A 580 -19.67 -20.17 -25.82
CA THR A 580 -20.61 -19.42 -24.96
C THR A 580 -20.21 -19.39 -23.49
N PRO A 581 -19.70 -20.47 -22.85
CA PRO A 581 -19.23 -20.43 -21.47
C PRO A 581 -18.07 -19.46 -21.26
N TRP A 582 -17.27 -19.20 -22.30
CA TRP A 582 -16.09 -18.33 -22.25
C TRP A 582 -16.40 -16.87 -22.57
N ARG A 583 -17.47 -16.57 -23.29
CA ARG A 583 -17.85 -15.23 -23.72
C ARG A 583 -17.80 -14.19 -22.59
N LYS A 584 -18.50 -14.45 -21.49
CA LYS A 584 -18.55 -13.52 -20.32
C LYS A 584 -17.18 -13.38 -19.65
N ARG A 585 -16.40 -14.44 -19.62
CA ARG A 585 -15.06 -14.46 -19.02
C ARG A 585 -14.07 -13.70 -19.87
N LEU A 586 -14.06 -13.93 -21.18
CA LEU A 586 -13.17 -13.25 -22.12
C LEU A 586 -13.51 -11.78 -22.27
N ASN A 587 -14.79 -11.39 -22.31
CA ASN A 587 -15.20 -9.98 -22.34
C ASN A 587 -14.64 -9.18 -21.16
N ARG A 588 -14.52 -9.76 -19.98
CA ARG A 588 -13.87 -9.11 -18.83
C ARG A 588 -12.36 -8.92 -19.02
N ALA A 589 -11.73 -9.83 -19.74
CA ALA A 589 -10.30 -9.79 -20.00
C ALA A 589 -9.92 -8.88 -21.18
N LEU A 590 -10.85 -8.52 -22.08
CA LEU A 590 -10.59 -7.71 -23.26
C LEU A 590 -10.02 -6.31 -22.91
N ALA A 591 -10.51 -5.69 -21.85
CA ALA A 591 -10.02 -4.39 -21.41
C ALA A 591 -8.53 -4.42 -21.02
N TRP A 592 -8.08 -5.55 -20.45
CA TRP A 592 -6.67 -5.74 -20.09
C TRP A 592 -5.78 -5.86 -21.32
N VAL A 593 -6.19 -6.60 -22.35
CA VAL A 593 -5.36 -6.83 -23.54
C VAL A 593 -5.13 -5.55 -24.37
N LEU A 594 -6.03 -4.57 -24.26
CA LEU A 594 -5.89 -3.27 -24.92
C LEU A 594 -4.72 -2.43 -24.39
N LEU A 595 -4.26 -2.72 -23.18
CA LEU A 595 -3.17 -2.00 -22.51
C LEU A 595 -1.78 -2.54 -22.87
N ILE A 596 -1.70 -3.61 -23.67
CA ILE A 596 -0.48 -4.36 -23.94
C ILE A 596 -0.06 -4.14 -25.39
N ASP A 597 1.21 -3.79 -25.62
CA ASP A 597 1.82 -3.77 -26.95
C ASP A 597 2.21 -5.18 -27.43
N GLU A 598 2.58 -5.33 -28.72
CA GLU A 598 2.87 -6.63 -29.32
C GLU A 598 4.07 -7.34 -28.69
N GLN A 599 5.07 -6.60 -28.21
CA GLN A 599 6.26 -7.16 -27.57
C GLN A 599 5.94 -7.67 -26.15
N ALA A 600 5.21 -6.88 -25.36
CA ALA A 600 4.74 -7.30 -24.05
C ALA A 600 3.71 -8.45 -24.15
N ALA A 601 2.86 -8.44 -25.20
CA ALA A 601 1.90 -9.50 -25.48
C ALA A 601 2.59 -10.85 -25.70
N ARG A 602 3.71 -10.87 -26.44
CA ARG A 602 4.48 -12.08 -26.67
C ARG A 602 5.03 -12.66 -25.37
N SER A 603 5.67 -11.83 -24.56
CA SER A 603 6.23 -12.24 -23.27
C SER A 603 5.14 -12.75 -22.29
N GLU A 604 3.99 -12.07 -22.21
CA GLU A 604 2.86 -12.48 -21.39
C GLU A 604 2.23 -13.78 -21.88
N PHE A 605 2.13 -13.98 -23.20
CA PHE A 605 1.57 -15.17 -23.81
C PHE A 605 2.46 -16.40 -23.56
N GLU A 606 3.76 -16.29 -23.85
CA GLU A 606 4.74 -17.34 -23.58
C GLU A 606 4.79 -17.69 -22.11
N GLY A 607 4.81 -16.69 -21.23
CA GLY A 607 4.75 -16.88 -19.78
C GLY A 607 3.48 -17.60 -19.31
N ALA A 608 2.32 -17.27 -19.89
CA ALA A 608 1.05 -17.94 -19.57
C ALA A 608 1.05 -19.41 -20.02
N LEU A 609 1.58 -19.71 -21.21
CA LEU A 609 1.69 -21.08 -21.75
C LEU A 609 2.61 -21.96 -20.90
N LEU A 610 3.78 -21.42 -20.50
CA LEU A 610 4.73 -22.14 -19.65
C LEU A 610 4.14 -22.42 -18.26
N GLN A 611 3.43 -21.45 -17.68
CA GLN A 611 2.76 -21.65 -16.39
C GLN A 611 1.61 -22.67 -16.46
N LEU A 612 0.82 -22.67 -17.54
CA LEU A 612 -0.23 -23.66 -17.76
C LEU A 612 0.36 -25.05 -17.92
N ALA A 613 1.47 -25.20 -18.63
CA ALA A 613 2.18 -26.46 -18.77
C ALA A 613 2.75 -26.94 -17.41
N ASP A 614 3.41 -26.06 -16.61
CA ASP A 614 3.90 -26.43 -15.26
C ASP A 614 2.77 -26.91 -14.34
N GLN A 615 1.59 -26.25 -14.40
CA GLN A 615 0.41 -26.67 -13.62
C GLN A 615 -0.10 -28.05 -14.05
N SER A 616 -0.24 -28.29 -15.35
CA SER A 616 -0.73 -29.57 -15.87
C SER A 616 0.25 -30.72 -15.61
N ILE A 617 1.55 -30.48 -15.81
CA ILE A 617 2.61 -31.45 -15.49
C ILE A 617 2.60 -31.78 -13.99
N ARG A 618 2.41 -30.77 -13.13
CA ARG A 618 2.29 -31.00 -11.68
C ARG A 618 1.13 -31.93 -11.35
N VAL A 619 -0.05 -31.67 -11.92
CA VAL A 619 -1.22 -32.53 -11.71
C VAL A 619 -0.94 -33.97 -12.17
N ALA A 620 -0.31 -34.15 -13.34
CA ALA A 620 0.07 -35.47 -13.85
C ALA A 620 1.08 -36.19 -12.94
N ILE A 621 2.06 -35.47 -12.39
CA ILE A 621 3.02 -36.01 -11.40
C ILE A 621 2.28 -36.42 -10.12
N ASP A 622 1.44 -35.56 -9.56
CA ASP A 622 0.69 -35.83 -8.33
C ASP A 622 -0.23 -37.06 -8.51
N GLN A 623 -0.79 -37.23 -9.70
CA GLN A 623 -1.66 -38.35 -10.05
C GLN A 623 -0.87 -39.67 -10.12
N LEU A 624 0.28 -39.71 -10.80
CA LEU A 624 1.17 -40.87 -10.85
C LEU A 624 1.69 -41.28 -9.46
N VAL A 625 1.98 -40.31 -8.60
CA VAL A 625 2.39 -40.58 -7.21
C VAL A 625 1.25 -41.18 -6.39
N GLN A 626 0.01 -40.73 -6.59
CA GLN A 626 -1.18 -41.30 -5.93
C GLN A 626 -1.48 -42.73 -6.40
N GLU A 627 -1.22 -43.03 -7.66
CA GLU A 627 -1.39 -44.37 -8.25
C GLU A 627 -0.27 -45.34 -7.82
N GLY A 628 0.82 -44.84 -7.20
CA GLY A 628 1.83 -45.62 -6.48
C GLY A 628 3.04 -46.06 -7.29
N LEU A 629 3.27 -45.54 -8.51
CA LEU A 629 4.43 -45.81 -9.38
C LEU A 629 4.77 -47.33 -9.50
N THR A 630 3.74 -48.13 -9.76
CA THR A 630 3.85 -49.59 -9.62
C THR A 630 4.56 -50.26 -10.79
N SER A 631 4.50 -49.67 -12.00
CA SER A 631 5.13 -50.20 -13.20
C SER A 631 6.46 -49.48 -13.53
N ALA A 632 7.28 -50.09 -14.39
CA ALA A 632 8.49 -49.49 -14.94
C ALA A 632 8.14 -48.27 -15.80
N ASP A 633 7.05 -48.37 -16.59
CA ASP A 633 6.55 -47.30 -17.45
C ASP A 633 6.06 -46.09 -16.65
N ASP A 634 5.43 -46.30 -15.47
CA ASP A 634 5.00 -45.20 -14.59
C ASP A 634 6.20 -44.41 -14.05
N ARG A 635 7.31 -45.12 -13.73
CA ARG A 635 8.53 -44.48 -13.24
C ARG A 635 9.24 -43.70 -14.33
N GLU A 636 9.34 -44.23 -15.53
CA GLU A 636 9.92 -43.52 -16.68
C GLU A 636 9.11 -42.30 -17.04
N ARG A 637 7.77 -42.40 -17.03
CA ARG A 637 6.86 -41.27 -17.26
C ARG A 637 6.97 -40.22 -16.16
N TYR A 638 7.10 -40.64 -14.91
CA TYR A 638 7.33 -39.73 -13.77
C TYR A 638 8.65 -38.98 -13.93
N GLU A 639 9.77 -39.66 -14.24
CA GLU A 639 11.06 -39.02 -14.45
C GLU A 639 11.04 -38.03 -15.62
N ALA A 640 10.40 -38.38 -16.72
CA ALA A 640 10.21 -37.48 -17.88
C ALA A 640 9.44 -36.23 -17.52
N LEU A 641 8.33 -36.35 -16.78
CA LEU A 641 7.52 -35.22 -16.33
C LEU A 641 8.29 -34.32 -15.35
N VAL A 642 9.07 -34.89 -14.43
CA VAL A 642 9.90 -34.15 -13.50
C VAL A 642 11.00 -33.39 -14.24
N ALA A 643 11.63 -33.99 -15.25
CA ALA A 643 12.66 -33.38 -16.09
C ALA A 643 12.07 -32.21 -16.89
N GLN A 644 10.90 -32.38 -17.55
CA GLN A 644 10.21 -31.32 -18.27
C GLN A 644 9.84 -30.16 -17.35
N ARG A 645 9.32 -30.45 -16.17
CA ARG A 645 8.98 -29.41 -15.18
C ARG A 645 10.22 -28.64 -14.70
N ARG A 646 11.35 -29.32 -14.54
CA ARG A 646 12.62 -28.70 -14.18
C ARG A 646 13.10 -27.75 -15.27
N ALA A 647 13.04 -28.15 -16.53
CA ALA A 647 13.44 -27.34 -17.67
C ALA A 647 12.57 -26.08 -17.83
N ILE A 648 11.26 -26.15 -17.57
CA ILE A 648 10.38 -24.98 -17.54
C ILE A 648 10.81 -24.02 -16.43
N ARG A 649 11.16 -24.52 -15.24
CA ARG A 649 11.50 -23.69 -14.08
C ARG A 649 12.90 -23.11 -14.13
N SER A 650 13.85 -23.75 -14.79
CA SER A 650 15.20 -23.23 -15.01
C SER A 650 15.26 -22.19 -16.13
N GLY A 651 14.18 -22.03 -16.92
CA GLY A 651 14.16 -21.13 -18.08
C GLY A 651 14.91 -21.71 -19.30
N GLU A 652 15.24 -22.99 -19.29
CA GLU A 652 15.90 -23.68 -20.40
C GLU A 652 14.92 -24.02 -21.55
N THR A 653 13.63 -23.98 -21.26
CA THR A 653 12.57 -24.20 -22.27
C THR A 653 12.11 -22.87 -22.82
N THR A 654 12.37 -22.62 -24.11
CA THR A 654 11.79 -21.52 -24.90
C THR A 654 10.69 -22.07 -25.80
N LEU A 655 9.60 -21.34 -25.91
CA LEU A 655 8.54 -21.61 -26.91
C LEU A 655 8.98 -20.92 -28.21
N THR A 656 9.81 -21.60 -29.01
CA THR A 656 10.23 -21.12 -30.34
C THR A 656 9.22 -21.53 -31.41
#